data_4efab89c374f9b6bd5da86dc79cbe9cc
#
_entry.id   4efab89c374f9b6bd5da86dc79cbe9cc
#
_cell.length_a   1.000
_cell.length_b   1.000
_cell.length_c   1.000
_cell.angle_alpha   90.00
_cell.angle_beta   90.00
_cell.angle_gamma   90.00
#
_symmetry.space_group_name_H-M   'P 1'
#
loop_
_entity.id
_entity.type
_entity.pdbx_description
1 polymer ?
#
loop_
_entity_poly.entity_id
_entity_poly.type
_entity_poly.pdbx_seq_one_letter_code
_entity_poly.pdbx_strand_id
1 'polypeptide(L)'
;MDTNITLIKTIPSPNELIKKYVLNVEDELFVKESRINIQNILTNKDDRLIVIIGPCSIHDYNLALEYAKHVKVFQEQNPNLFIVMRVYFEKPRSRHGWKGFIYDPDLNETYDINKGLNLARKLLLEITKLRIPIGCEFLDTISPQYLSDLVSWGAIGARTSESQIHRQLASGLSMPVGFKNLTEGDYKKAIDGILSAKYSHQFLGIDYEGKACHISTNGNQYSHLILRGGLLPNYYQKDVEEISKELEKEKINTGIIIDCSHGNSQKEYVKQVLVACSITRLIGLKKYNIKGVMIESNINSGNQKLVSSSSALIGQAVVYPLKRGVSITDGCINIESSNIVLKVLNSNKNIVDLYTIDEVRNYLNKYETIIDNLYENKEVEDDMLLENNMVNNILINYDDELYDIVKDNIKLMCYIHKRLSSSEVIGYIKYMKEPFKFLNKANDFYKLITDREREYNILTKVRQYNIFIKMIELSKRIQTRYLEEYVKTKTIGYLGNKGSFSSEVINNFYGTHIGCNSIKDIFVRLSSKEIEYGLLPTYNSLIGKLYDIPDKFYCIGCADHTIRLGLFGNKCKKGKKIYLQEMVYKEAIEYIEKKLGNIEVEICDNTEEAFLKCVKNENTMTIASVNNKCNLIDLIEMDIIDHNITTFSLIKNQQ
;
A
#
# COMPACT_ATOMS: atom_id res chain seq x y z
N MET A 1 11.70 -44.93 13.53
CA MET A 1 12.50 -44.34 14.62
C MET A 1 12.62 -42.86 14.33
N ASP A 2 12.21 -41.99 15.25
CA ASP A 2 12.14 -40.54 15.04
C ASP A 2 13.52 -39.92 15.30
N THR A 3 14.27 -39.65 14.27
CA THR A 3 15.66 -39.14 14.38
C THR A 3 15.73 -37.61 14.57
N ASN A 4 14.65 -36.90 14.23
CA ASN A 4 14.60 -35.43 14.25
C ASN A 4 13.72 -34.88 15.39
N ILE A 5 13.04 -35.71 16.15
CA ILE A 5 12.26 -35.31 17.32
C ILE A 5 13.13 -35.48 18.55
N THR A 6 13.40 -34.38 19.25
CA THR A 6 14.28 -34.37 20.45
C THR A 6 13.49 -34.38 21.76
N LEU A 7 12.21 -34.00 21.74
CA LEU A 7 11.35 -33.93 22.94
C LEU A 7 9.90 -34.15 22.57
N ILE A 8 9.21 -35.01 23.31
CA ILE A 8 7.76 -35.10 23.34
C ILE A 8 7.31 -34.86 24.78
N LYS A 9 6.55 -33.77 24.99
CA LYS A 9 6.02 -33.39 26.30
C LYS A 9 4.50 -33.21 26.19
N THR A 10 3.75 -33.83 27.12
CA THR A 10 2.31 -33.64 27.20
C THR A 10 1.96 -32.23 27.68
N ILE A 11 0.87 -31.69 27.16
CA ILE A 11 0.24 -30.44 27.61
C ILE A 11 -1.13 -30.79 28.25
N PRO A 12 -1.71 -29.92 29.08
CA PRO A 12 -3.05 -30.11 29.60
C PRO A 12 -4.07 -30.34 28.48
N SER A 13 -5.08 -31.17 28.74
CA SER A 13 -6.19 -31.33 27.82
C SER A 13 -7.03 -30.05 27.70
N PRO A 14 -7.77 -29.85 26.60
CA PRO A 14 -8.74 -28.75 26.51
C PRO A 14 -9.68 -28.68 27.71
N ASN A 15 -10.19 -29.81 28.16
CA ASN A 15 -11.12 -29.90 29.26
C ASN A 15 -10.51 -29.47 30.61
N GLU A 16 -9.24 -29.79 30.87
CA GLU A 16 -8.52 -29.30 32.06
C GLU A 16 -8.42 -27.77 32.08
N LEU A 17 -8.12 -27.15 30.92
CA LEU A 17 -8.07 -25.69 30.79
C LEU A 17 -9.46 -25.05 30.91
N ILE A 18 -10.48 -25.66 30.32
CA ILE A 18 -11.89 -25.19 30.41
C ILE A 18 -12.35 -25.21 31.84
N LYS A 19 -12.10 -26.32 32.59
CA LYS A 19 -12.42 -26.42 34.00
C LYS A 19 -11.66 -25.43 34.88
N LYS A 20 -10.42 -25.10 34.52
CA LYS A 20 -9.60 -24.12 35.25
C LYS A 20 -10.08 -22.69 35.03
N TYR A 21 -10.51 -22.37 33.83
CA TYR A 21 -10.95 -21.03 33.39
C TYR A 21 -12.40 -21.15 32.90
N VAL A 22 -13.32 -21.26 33.84
CA VAL A 22 -14.74 -21.52 33.54
C VAL A 22 -15.41 -20.29 32.94
N LEU A 23 -16.10 -20.52 31.85
CA LEU A 23 -17.02 -19.56 31.24
C LEU A 23 -18.36 -19.65 31.99
N ASN A 24 -18.82 -18.57 32.61
CA ASN A 24 -20.13 -18.55 33.26
C ASN A 24 -21.25 -18.42 32.20
N VAL A 25 -22.50 -18.63 32.62
CA VAL A 25 -23.65 -18.62 31.71
C VAL A 25 -23.85 -17.28 31.03
N GLU A 26 -23.62 -16.16 31.72
CA GLU A 26 -23.78 -14.83 31.16
C GLU A 26 -22.71 -14.53 30.10
N ASP A 27 -21.47 -14.95 30.36
CA ASP A 27 -20.36 -14.79 29.42
C ASP A 27 -20.55 -15.68 28.17
N GLU A 28 -21.08 -16.92 28.37
CA GLU A 28 -21.42 -17.81 27.26
C GLU A 28 -22.54 -17.24 26.39
N LEU A 29 -23.58 -16.69 26.99
CA LEU A 29 -24.65 -15.99 26.26
C LEU A 29 -24.11 -14.79 25.47
N PHE A 30 -23.25 -14.00 26.09
CA PHE A 30 -22.61 -12.85 25.41
C PHE A 30 -21.82 -13.29 24.15
N VAL A 31 -21.02 -14.37 24.23
CA VAL A 31 -20.28 -14.87 23.06
C VAL A 31 -21.25 -15.38 21.99
N LYS A 32 -22.33 -16.10 22.37
CA LYS A 32 -23.35 -16.56 21.41
C LYS A 32 -24.06 -15.39 20.73
N GLU A 33 -24.50 -14.39 21.48
CA GLU A 33 -25.12 -13.18 20.95
C GLU A 33 -24.17 -12.41 20.04
N SER A 34 -22.89 -12.30 20.39
CA SER A 34 -21.88 -11.65 19.57
C SER A 34 -21.72 -12.35 18.21
N ARG A 35 -21.72 -13.68 18.18
CA ARG A 35 -21.71 -14.47 16.94
C ARG A 35 -22.94 -14.20 16.07
N ILE A 36 -24.13 -14.17 16.69
CA ILE A 36 -25.39 -13.88 16.00
C ILE A 36 -25.39 -12.45 15.42
N ASN A 37 -24.91 -11.47 16.17
CA ASN A 37 -24.78 -10.11 15.71
C ASN A 37 -23.87 -10.03 14.46
N ILE A 38 -22.70 -10.67 14.49
CA ILE A 38 -21.79 -10.73 13.34
C ILE A 38 -22.46 -11.42 12.14
N GLN A 39 -23.17 -12.53 12.35
CA GLN A 39 -23.91 -13.24 11.30
C GLN A 39 -24.97 -12.33 10.67
N ASN A 40 -25.71 -11.58 11.48
CA ASN A 40 -26.75 -10.65 11.03
C ASN A 40 -26.16 -9.51 10.18
N ILE A 41 -25.04 -8.93 10.61
CA ILE A 41 -24.35 -7.89 9.83
C ILE A 41 -23.84 -8.46 8.50
N LEU A 42 -23.20 -9.62 8.50
CA LEU A 42 -22.69 -10.27 7.29
C LEU A 42 -23.79 -10.61 6.28
N THR A 43 -25.01 -10.85 6.74
CA THR A 43 -26.17 -11.25 5.92
C THR A 43 -27.19 -10.13 5.69
N ASN A 44 -26.83 -8.87 5.92
CA ASN A 44 -27.69 -7.69 5.72
C ASN A 44 -28.95 -7.64 6.59
N LYS A 45 -28.94 -8.24 7.77
CA LYS A 45 -30.03 -8.19 8.77
C LYS A 45 -29.76 -7.14 9.87
N ASP A 46 -28.56 -6.61 9.93
CA ASP A 46 -28.12 -5.55 10.84
C ASP A 46 -27.25 -4.58 10.05
N ASP A 47 -27.53 -3.29 10.16
CA ASP A 47 -26.89 -2.23 9.36
C ASP A 47 -25.57 -1.72 9.96
N ARG A 48 -25.21 -2.18 11.16
CA ARG A 48 -23.91 -1.81 11.78
C ARG A 48 -22.74 -2.30 10.92
N LEU A 49 -21.60 -1.66 11.09
CA LEU A 49 -20.35 -2.07 10.44
C LEU A 49 -19.47 -2.86 11.41
N ILE A 50 -18.96 -4.01 11.00
CA ILE A 50 -18.00 -4.78 11.79
C ILE A 50 -16.64 -4.08 11.74
N VAL A 51 -16.04 -3.80 12.90
CA VAL A 51 -14.66 -3.29 12.97
C VAL A 51 -13.82 -4.24 13.82
N ILE A 52 -12.92 -4.98 13.17
CA ILE A 52 -11.97 -5.88 13.84
C ILE A 52 -10.69 -5.11 14.09
N ILE A 53 -10.48 -4.68 15.34
CA ILE A 53 -9.39 -3.76 15.70
C ILE A 53 -8.57 -4.27 16.87
N GLY A 54 -7.25 -4.19 16.79
CA GLY A 54 -6.34 -4.55 17.86
C GLY A 54 -4.92 -4.87 17.40
N PRO A 55 -4.03 -5.28 18.32
CA PRO A 55 -2.64 -5.55 18.02
C PRO A 55 -2.43 -6.55 16.87
N CYS A 56 -1.36 -6.35 16.08
CA CYS A 56 -0.97 -7.31 15.06
C CYS A 56 -0.80 -8.71 15.63
N SER A 57 -0.20 -8.80 16.82
CA SER A 57 -0.13 -10.02 17.65
C SER A 57 -0.09 -9.66 19.13
N ILE A 58 -0.70 -10.51 19.96
CA ILE A 58 -0.57 -10.40 21.41
C ILE A 58 0.81 -10.93 21.80
N HIS A 59 1.59 -10.11 22.51
CA HIS A 59 2.91 -10.48 23.03
C HIS A 59 3.09 -10.12 24.50
N ASP A 60 2.15 -9.36 25.08
CA ASP A 60 2.13 -8.99 26.48
C ASP A 60 0.69 -9.06 26.99
N TYR A 61 0.49 -9.81 28.06
CA TYR A 61 -0.82 -10.03 28.69
C TYR A 61 -1.43 -8.75 29.25
N ASN A 62 -0.63 -7.95 29.96
CA ASN A 62 -1.12 -6.75 30.63
C ASN A 62 -1.43 -5.63 29.63
N LEU A 63 -0.59 -5.47 28.60
CA LEU A 63 -0.85 -4.53 27.51
C LEU A 63 -2.11 -4.90 26.72
N ALA A 64 -2.36 -6.19 26.52
CA ALA A 64 -3.59 -6.64 25.86
C ALA A 64 -4.84 -6.28 26.66
N LEU A 65 -4.81 -6.43 27.99
CA LEU A 65 -5.92 -6.01 28.87
C LEU A 65 -6.08 -4.48 28.91
N GLU A 66 -4.99 -3.75 28.91
CA GLU A 66 -5.04 -2.28 28.79
C GLU A 66 -5.68 -1.85 27.48
N TYR A 67 -5.28 -2.46 26.36
CA TYR A 67 -5.87 -2.21 25.06
C TYR A 67 -7.38 -2.56 25.06
N ALA A 68 -7.79 -3.66 25.69
CA ALA A 68 -9.20 -4.03 25.84
C ALA A 68 -10.03 -2.93 26.52
N LYS A 69 -9.49 -2.23 27.52
CA LYS A 69 -10.18 -1.10 28.15
C LYS A 69 -10.41 0.04 27.16
N HIS A 70 -9.48 0.33 26.26
CA HIS A 70 -9.69 1.31 25.19
C HIS A 70 -10.76 0.83 24.19
N VAL A 71 -10.78 -0.47 23.86
CA VAL A 71 -11.83 -1.01 22.97
C VAL A 71 -13.22 -0.85 23.60
N LYS A 72 -13.35 -0.99 24.93
CA LYS A 72 -14.61 -0.72 25.64
C LYS A 72 -15.08 0.72 25.45
N VAL A 73 -14.18 1.69 25.58
CA VAL A 73 -14.48 3.10 25.33
C VAL A 73 -14.87 3.33 23.85
N PHE A 74 -14.18 2.67 22.91
CA PHE A 74 -14.51 2.74 21.49
C PHE A 74 -15.93 2.24 21.20
N GLN A 75 -16.35 1.14 21.82
CA GLN A 75 -17.73 0.62 21.66
C GLN A 75 -18.77 1.65 22.13
N GLU A 76 -18.54 2.27 23.28
CA GLU A 76 -19.47 3.23 23.88
C GLU A 76 -19.60 4.51 23.02
N GLN A 77 -18.49 4.94 22.39
CA GLN A 77 -18.45 6.15 21.57
C GLN A 77 -18.94 5.94 20.14
N ASN A 78 -19.04 4.71 19.65
CA ASN A 78 -19.32 4.41 18.24
C ASN A 78 -20.47 3.40 18.08
N PRO A 79 -21.72 3.74 18.39
CA PRO A 79 -22.86 2.82 18.46
C PRO A 79 -23.24 2.18 17.10
N ASN A 80 -22.89 2.82 15.97
CA ASN A 80 -23.14 2.26 14.64
C ASN A 80 -22.09 1.22 14.19
N LEU A 81 -21.07 0.99 15.05
CA LEU A 81 -20.05 -0.03 14.81
C LEU A 81 -20.25 -1.23 15.73
N PHE A 82 -20.01 -2.42 15.18
CA PHE A 82 -19.86 -3.64 15.96
C PHE A 82 -18.36 -3.94 16.09
N ILE A 83 -17.77 -3.51 17.22
CA ILE A 83 -16.33 -3.56 17.42
C ILE A 83 -15.94 -4.92 18.02
N VAL A 84 -15.05 -5.63 17.33
CA VAL A 84 -14.46 -6.91 17.70
C VAL A 84 -12.98 -6.69 18.00
N MET A 85 -12.52 -7.04 19.19
CA MET A 85 -11.11 -6.96 19.53
C MET A 85 -10.30 -8.04 18.81
N ARG A 86 -9.29 -7.66 18.07
CA ARG A 86 -8.33 -8.56 17.45
C ARG A 86 -7.36 -9.09 18.51
N VAL A 87 -7.40 -10.41 18.78
CA VAL A 87 -6.60 -11.10 19.80
C VAL A 87 -5.90 -12.28 19.15
N TYR A 88 -4.83 -12.02 18.42
CA TYR A 88 -4.09 -13.02 17.66
C TYR A 88 -2.90 -13.54 18.47
N PHE A 89 -2.94 -14.80 18.82
CA PHE A 89 -1.91 -15.48 19.63
C PHE A 89 -0.87 -16.24 18.81
N GLU A 90 -1.19 -16.51 17.55
CA GLU A 90 -0.39 -17.31 16.64
C GLU A 90 0.08 -16.44 15.49
N LYS A 91 1.32 -16.63 15.05
CA LYS A 91 1.89 -15.83 13.97
C LYS A 91 2.56 -16.71 12.93
N PRO A 92 2.03 -16.77 11.69
CA PRO A 92 2.64 -17.53 10.61
C PRO A 92 3.97 -16.88 10.22
N ARG A 93 5.02 -17.68 10.05
CA ARG A 93 6.35 -17.22 9.64
C ARG A 93 6.80 -17.94 8.38
N SER A 94 7.29 -17.18 7.40
CA SER A 94 7.86 -17.74 6.17
C SER A 94 9.28 -18.29 6.37
N ARG A 95 9.97 -17.83 7.42
CA ARG A 95 11.30 -18.26 7.85
C ARG A 95 11.30 -18.42 9.36
N HIS A 96 12.46 -18.50 10.00
CA HIS A 96 12.60 -18.52 11.45
C HIS A 96 12.04 -17.22 12.09
N GLY A 97 11.60 -17.30 13.37
CA GLY A 97 11.09 -16.17 14.15
C GLY A 97 10.07 -16.57 15.21
N TRP A 98 9.71 -15.66 16.07
CA TRP A 98 8.70 -15.86 17.12
C TRP A 98 7.35 -16.26 16.52
N LYS A 99 6.82 -17.40 16.96
CA LYS A 99 5.61 -18.02 16.40
C LYS A 99 4.31 -17.60 17.08
N GLY A 100 4.39 -16.75 18.10
CA GLY A 100 3.22 -16.25 18.80
C GLY A 100 3.21 -16.57 20.30
N PHE A 101 2.28 -15.93 21.00
CA PHE A 101 2.18 -15.94 22.46
C PHE A 101 1.90 -17.34 23.05
N ILE A 102 1.17 -18.19 22.34
CA ILE A 102 0.93 -19.57 22.77
C ILE A 102 2.24 -20.36 22.84
N TYR A 103 3.13 -20.16 21.88
CA TYR A 103 4.36 -20.95 21.77
C TYR A 103 5.50 -20.43 22.63
N ASP A 104 5.63 -19.10 22.76
CA ASP A 104 6.71 -18.46 23.53
C ASP A 104 6.19 -17.19 24.20
N PRO A 105 5.45 -17.34 25.34
CA PRO A 105 4.81 -16.21 26.01
C PRO A 105 5.78 -15.26 26.69
N ASP A 106 6.99 -15.72 27.01
CA ASP A 106 8.01 -14.94 27.72
C ASP A 106 9.03 -14.28 26.78
N LEU A 107 8.93 -14.50 25.46
CA LEU A 107 9.82 -13.94 24.43
C LEU A 107 11.29 -14.32 24.62
N ASN A 108 11.57 -15.47 25.22
CA ASN A 108 12.90 -15.90 25.64
C ASN A 108 13.32 -17.26 25.07
N GLU A 109 12.58 -17.76 24.08
CA GLU A 109 12.81 -19.04 23.37
C GLU A 109 12.76 -20.28 24.30
N THR A 110 12.10 -20.17 25.46
CA THR A 110 11.87 -21.34 26.35
C THR A 110 10.73 -22.24 25.84
N TYR A 111 9.89 -21.71 24.95
CA TYR A 111 8.76 -22.41 24.31
C TYR A 111 7.84 -23.08 25.33
N ASP A 112 7.48 -22.38 26.43
CA ASP A 112 6.53 -22.89 27.42
C ASP A 112 5.08 -22.80 26.90
N ILE A 113 4.73 -23.75 26.02
CA ILE A 113 3.41 -23.84 25.38
C ILE A 113 2.30 -24.02 26.43
N ASN A 114 2.57 -24.74 27.51
CA ASN A 114 1.60 -24.91 28.60
C ASN A 114 1.24 -23.56 29.25
N LYS A 115 2.26 -22.76 29.59
CA LYS A 115 2.07 -21.39 30.09
C LYS A 115 1.33 -20.52 29.06
N GLY A 116 1.72 -20.61 27.79
CA GLY A 116 1.12 -19.84 26.68
C GLY A 116 -0.38 -20.12 26.54
N LEU A 117 -0.80 -21.39 26.52
CA LEU A 117 -2.23 -21.80 26.46
C LEU A 117 -3.02 -21.32 27.68
N ASN A 118 -2.46 -21.48 28.89
CA ASN A 118 -3.07 -21.00 30.12
C ASN A 118 -3.30 -19.47 30.09
N LEU A 119 -2.30 -18.71 29.71
CA LEU A 119 -2.38 -17.23 29.62
C LEU A 119 -3.34 -16.79 28.54
N ALA A 120 -3.29 -17.44 27.36
CA ALA A 120 -4.18 -17.13 26.24
C ALA A 120 -5.67 -17.31 26.64
N ARG A 121 -6.03 -18.48 27.19
CA ARG A 121 -7.42 -18.72 27.63
C ARG A 121 -7.85 -17.76 28.73
N LYS A 122 -6.98 -17.51 29.73
CA LYS A 122 -7.25 -16.55 30.80
C LYS A 122 -7.51 -15.15 30.25
N LEU A 123 -6.70 -14.70 29.29
CA LEU A 123 -6.84 -13.38 28.65
C LEU A 123 -8.19 -13.27 27.92
N LEU A 124 -8.55 -14.27 27.12
CA LEU A 124 -9.85 -14.29 26.42
C LEU A 124 -11.02 -14.20 27.41
N LEU A 125 -10.98 -14.94 28.52
CA LEU A 125 -12.02 -14.89 29.55
C LEU A 125 -12.14 -13.49 30.17
N GLU A 126 -11.02 -12.82 30.48
CA GLU A 126 -11.01 -11.48 31.06
C GLU A 126 -11.54 -10.43 30.07
N ILE A 127 -11.21 -10.54 28.78
CA ILE A 127 -11.77 -9.69 27.72
C ILE A 127 -13.27 -9.92 27.55
N THR A 128 -13.73 -11.17 27.61
CA THR A 128 -15.16 -11.53 27.55
C THR A 128 -15.96 -10.89 28.71
N LYS A 129 -15.41 -10.90 29.94
CA LYS A 129 -16.02 -10.23 31.12
C LYS A 129 -16.17 -8.71 30.92
N LEU A 130 -15.32 -8.08 30.11
CA LEU A 130 -15.48 -6.67 29.71
C LEU A 130 -16.59 -6.47 28.67
N ARG A 131 -17.27 -7.54 28.22
CA ARG A 131 -18.29 -7.51 27.17
C ARG A 131 -17.71 -7.01 25.84
N ILE A 132 -16.54 -7.51 25.45
CA ILE A 132 -15.87 -7.22 24.19
C ILE A 132 -15.86 -8.49 23.35
N PRO A 133 -16.48 -8.49 22.14
CA PRO A 133 -16.37 -9.59 21.20
C PRO A 133 -14.91 -9.81 20.76
N ILE A 134 -14.50 -11.05 20.63
CA ILE A 134 -13.11 -11.44 20.36
C ILE A 134 -12.97 -12.01 18.95
N GLY A 135 -11.94 -11.56 18.23
CA GLY A 135 -11.52 -12.10 16.93
C GLY A 135 -10.15 -12.75 17.02
N CYS A 136 -10.01 -14.01 16.57
CA CYS A 136 -8.75 -14.75 16.52
C CYS A 136 -8.45 -15.25 15.09
N GLU A 137 -7.16 -15.35 14.76
CA GLU A 137 -6.70 -16.15 13.60
C GLU A 137 -6.34 -17.55 14.10
N PHE A 138 -6.85 -18.58 13.44
CA PHE A 138 -6.53 -19.96 13.74
C PHE A 138 -5.49 -20.48 12.76
N LEU A 139 -4.28 -20.70 13.25
CA LEU A 139 -3.15 -21.23 12.49
C LEU A 139 -2.89 -22.70 12.81
N ASP A 140 -2.87 -23.04 14.10
CA ASP A 140 -2.75 -24.42 14.57
C ASP A 140 -4.12 -25.10 14.56
N THR A 141 -4.15 -26.40 14.27
CA THR A 141 -5.38 -27.20 14.18
C THR A 141 -5.91 -27.70 15.53
N ILE A 142 -5.09 -27.59 16.59
CA ILE A 142 -5.39 -28.01 17.94
C ILE A 142 -5.82 -26.83 18.82
N SER A 143 -5.24 -25.66 18.64
CA SER A 143 -5.53 -24.48 19.46
C SER A 143 -7.01 -24.08 19.52
N PRO A 144 -7.84 -24.33 18.50
CA PRO A 144 -9.28 -24.05 18.58
C PRO A 144 -10.00 -24.83 19.69
N GLN A 145 -9.59 -26.05 20.01
CA GLN A 145 -10.22 -26.86 21.08
C GLN A 145 -10.03 -26.25 22.47
N TYR A 146 -9.00 -25.41 22.63
CA TYR A 146 -8.70 -24.73 23.88
C TYR A 146 -9.37 -23.37 24.03
N LEU A 147 -9.71 -22.71 22.90
CA LEU A 147 -9.99 -21.25 22.87
C LEU A 147 -11.29 -20.87 22.17
N SER A 148 -11.80 -21.71 21.24
CA SER A 148 -12.87 -21.31 20.33
C SER A 148 -14.21 -21.01 21.00
N ASP A 149 -14.49 -21.56 22.20
CA ASP A 149 -15.69 -21.27 22.98
C ASP A 149 -15.77 -19.78 23.40
N LEU A 150 -14.65 -19.09 23.52
CA LEU A 150 -14.52 -17.66 23.88
C LEU A 150 -14.43 -16.73 22.66
N VAL A 151 -14.36 -17.26 21.45
CA VAL A 151 -14.14 -16.48 20.23
C VAL A 151 -15.45 -16.21 19.51
N SER A 152 -15.67 -14.93 19.13
CA SER A 152 -16.89 -14.48 18.45
C SER A 152 -16.72 -14.42 16.93
N TRP A 153 -15.48 -14.28 16.42
CA TRP A 153 -15.12 -14.19 15.01
C TRP A 153 -13.77 -14.87 14.76
N GLY A 154 -13.65 -15.62 13.69
CA GLY A 154 -12.44 -16.32 13.30
C GLY A 154 -11.86 -15.85 11.98
N ALA A 155 -10.54 -16.01 11.78
CA ALA A 155 -9.88 -15.78 10.49
C ALA A 155 -9.02 -16.96 10.09
N ILE A 156 -8.97 -17.23 8.77
CA ILE A 156 -7.96 -18.04 8.12
C ILE A 156 -7.02 -17.10 7.38
N GLY A 157 -5.73 -17.18 7.68
CA GLY A 157 -4.70 -16.28 7.16
C GLY A 157 -4.40 -16.49 5.67
N ALA A 158 -3.79 -15.50 5.06
CA ALA A 158 -3.46 -15.52 3.62
C ALA A 158 -2.56 -16.70 3.22
N ARG A 159 -1.71 -17.20 4.13
CA ARG A 159 -0.81 -18.35 3.87
C ARG A 159 -1.51 -19.69 4.03
N THR A 160 -2.69 -19.72 4.60
CA THR A 160 -3.44 -20.94 4.96
C THR A 160 -4.80 -21.07 4.26
N SER A 161 -5.23 -20.06 3.50
CA SER A 161 -6.52 -20.09 2.76
C SER A 161 -6.59 -21.19 1.70
N GLU A 162 -5.47 -21.64 1.15
CA GLU A 162 -5.40 -22.79 0.23
C GLU A 162 -5.30 -24.14 0.96
N SER A 163 -4.98 -24.14 2.26
CA SER A 163 -4.76 -25.38 3.02
C SER A 163 -6.06 -26.13 3.23
N GLN A 164 -6.12 -27.39 2.78
CA GLN A 164 -7.25 -28.27 2.99
C GLN A 164 -7.60 -28.40 4.48
N ILE A 165 -6.60 -28.57 5.35
CA ILE A 165 -6.78 -28.75 6.78
C ILE A 165 -7.47 -27.51 7.39
N HIS A 166 -7.08 -26.29 6.98
CA HIS A 166 -7.71 -25.06 7.48
C HIS A 166 -9.12 -24.83 6.93
N ARG A 167 -9.42 -25.28 5.71
CA ARG A 167 -10.78 -25.26 5.14
C ARG A 167 -11.70 -26.24 5.90
N GLN A 168 -11.20 -27.42 6.21
CA GLN A 168 -11.89 -28.41 7.04
C GLN A 168 -12.11 -27.88 8.46
N LEU A 169 -11.08 -27.30 9.09
CA LEU A 169 -11.19 -26.65 10.40
C LEU A 169 -12.29 -25.57 10.40
N ALA A 170 -12.27 -24.66 9.43
CA ALA A 170 -13.24 -23.58 9.32
C ALA A 170 -14.70 -24.09 9.21
N SER A 171 -14.91 -25.26 8.59
CA SER A 171 -16.24 -25.88 8.48
C SER A 171 -16.83 -26.30 9.83
N GLY A 172 -15.99 -26.51 10.83
CA GLY A 172 -16.39 -26.93 12.17
C GLY A 172 -16.42 -25.81 13.22
N LEU A 173 -15.88 -24.63 12.89
CA LEU A 173 -15.87 -23.51 13.83
C LEU A 173 -17.28 -22.91 13.99
N SER A 174 -17.68 -22.65 15.22
CA SER A 174 -19.04 -22.19 15.56
C SER A 174 -19.26 -20.67 15.38
N MET A 175 -18.21 -19.92 15.05
CA MET A 175 -18.27 -18.49 14.75
C MET A 175 -18.17 -18.24 13.24
N PRO A 176 -18.58 -17.07 12.74
CA PRO A 176 -18.24 -16.62 11.37
C PRO A 176 -16.73 -16.61 11.14
N VAL A 177 -16.29 -17.09 9.98
CA VAL A 177 -14.86 -17.23 9.64
C VAL A 177 -14.54 -16.47 8.36
N GLY A 178 -13.62 -15.51 8.44
CA GLY A 178 -13.11 -14.77 7.28
C GLY A 178 -11.90 -15.44 6.65
N PHE A 179 -11.92 -15.63 5.33
CA PHE A 179 -10.79 -16.12 4.55
C PHE A 179 -10.06 -14.97 3.90
N LYS A 180 -8.77 -14.77 4.20
CA LYS A 180 -7.94 -13.74 3.56
C LYS A 180 -7.53 -14.19 2.16
N ASN A 181 -7.58 -13.28 1.18
CA ASN A 181 -6.92 -13.51 -0.11
C ASN A 181 -5.42 -13.78 0.08
N LEU A 182 -4.81 -14.47 -0.89
CA LEU A 182 -3.39 -14.86 -0.80
C LEU A 182 -2.46 -13.64 -0.73
N THR A 183 -1.21 -13.88 -0.36
CA THR A 183 -0.20 -12.82 -0.17
C THR A 183 0.12 -12.05 -1.45
N GLU A 184 0.01 -12.68 -2.61
CA GLU A 184 0.16 -12.11 -3.95
C GLU A 184 -1.09 -11.37 -4.46
N GLY A 185 -2.24 -11.50 -3.78
CA GLY A 185 -3.48 -10.80 -4.10
C GLY A 185 -4.61 -11.67 -4.65
N ASP A 186 -4.36 -12.96 -4.95
CA ASP A 186 -5.40 -13.86 -5.47
C ASP A 186 -6.52 -14.09 -4.44
N TYR A 187 -7.70 -13.55 -4.76
CA TYR A 187 -8.91 -13.70 -3.95
C TYR A 187 -9.74 -14.94 -4.29
N LYS A 188 -9.54 -15.54 -5.49
CA LYS A 188 -10.32 -16.72 -5.92
C LYS A 188 -10.04 -17.91 -5.02
N LYS A 189 -8.80 -18.07 -4.57
CA LYS A 189 -8.43 -19.12 -3.62
C LYS A 189 -9.11 -18.99 -2.25
N ALA A 190 -9.36 -17.76 -1.82
CA ALA A 190 -10.15 -17.53 -0.60
C ALA A 190 -11.64 -17.84 -0.84
N ILE A 191 -12.18 -17.53 -2.03
CA ILE A 191 -13.53 -17.94 -2.44
C ILE A 191 -13.66 -19.45 -2.45
N ASP A 192 -12.70 -20.19 -3.02
CA ASP A 192 -12.67 -21.66 -2.96
C ASP A 192 -12.69 -22.16 -1.51
N GLY A 193 -11.94 -21.48 -0.62
CA GLY A 193 -11.94 -21.77 0.83
C GLY A 193 -13.29 -21.58 1.50
N ILE A 194 -13.98 -20.48 1.16
CA ILE A 194 -15.34 -20.19 1.65
C ILE A 194 -16.33 -21.26 1.18
N LEU A 195 -16.29 -21.60 -0.11
CA LEU A 195 -17.16 -22.63 -0.68
C LEU A 195 -16.90 -24.00 -0.04
N SER A 196 -15.62 -24.38 0.10
CA SER A 196 -15.26 -25.62 0.78
C SER A 196 -15.77 -25.64 2.21
N ALA A 197 -15.55 -24.60 3.00
CA ALA A 197 -15.95 -24.55 4.40
C ALA A 197 -17.47 -24.60 4.63
N LYS A 198 -18.30 -24.31 3.61
CA LYS A 198 -19.77 -24.45 3.69
C LYS A 198 -20.25 -25.89 3.76
N TYR A 199 -19.44 -26.83 3.28
CA TYR A 199 -19.79 -28.24 3.31
C TYR A 199 -19.36 -28.94 4.59
N SER A 200 -19.96 -30.08 4.84
CA SER A 200 -19.55 -31.01 5.90
C SER A 200 -18.21 -31.66 5.54
N HIS A 201 -17.35 -31.82 6.53
CA HIS A 201 -16.05 -32.47 6.39
C HIS A 201 -15.82 -33.51 7.47
N GLN A 202 -14.90 -34.41 7.19
CA GLN A 202 -14.45 -35.42 8.16
C GLN A 202 -12.92 -35.42 8.17
N PHE A 203 -12.32 -35.28 9.37
CA PHE A 203 -10.87 -35.17 9.50
C PHE A 203 -10.37 -35.61 10.88
N LEU A 204 -9.06 -35.75 11.02
CA LEU A 204 -8.41 -36.11 12.28
C LEU A 204 -8.23 -34.85 13.13
N GLY A 205 -8.55 -34.94 14.41
CA GLY A 205 -8.34 -33.88 15.40
C GLY A 205 -8.15 -34.47 16.80
N ILE A 206 -8.35 -33.63 17.81
CA ILE A 206 -8.36 -34.03 19.22
C ILE A 206 -9.73 -33.75 19.84
N ASP A 207 -10.14 -34.59 20.77
CA ASP A 207 -11.32 -34.36 21.61
C ASP A 207 -10.98 -33.44 22.79
N TYR A 208 -11.97 -33.17 23.64
CA TYR A 208 -11.78 -32.34 24.83
C TYR A 208 -10.88 -32.96 25.90
N GLU A 209 -10.65 -34.28 25.86
CA GLU A 209 -9.69 -34.97 26.71
C GLU A 209 -8.29 -35.05 26.12
N GLY A 210 -8.08 -34.41 24.96
CA GLY A 210 -6.79 -34.37 24.27
C GLY A 210 -6.44 -35.64 23.49
N LYS A 211 -7.38 -36.55 23.29
CA LYS A 211 -7.17 -37.78 22.55
C LYS A 211 -7.43 -37.58 21.08
N ALA A 212 -6.62 -38.21 20.24
CA ALA A 212 -6.85 -38.21 18.80
C ALA A 212 -8.23 -38.78 18.47
N CYS A 213 -9.00 -38.10 17.66
CA CYS A 213 -10.35 -38.45 17.31
C CYS A 213 -10.69 -38.16 15.83
N HIS A 214 -11.80 -38.76 15.40
CA HIS A 214 -12.45 -38.44 14.13
C HIS A 214 -13.46 -37.31 14.39
N ILE A 215 -13.28 -36.18 13.68
CA ILE A 215 -14.18 -35.04 13.72
C ILE A 215 -15.06 -35.05 12.47
N SER A 216 -16.38 -34.87 12.66
CA SER A 216 -17.35 -34.64 11.61
C SER A 216 -18.00 -33.27 11.82
N THR A 217 -18.10 -32.45 10.75
CA THR A 217 -18.63 -31.08 10.80
C THR A 217 -19.90 -30.95 9.98
N ASN A 218 -20.67 -29.87 10.23
CA ASN A 218 -21.88 -29.56 9.47
C ASN A 218 -21.68 -28.52 8.37
N GLY A 219 -20.48 -27.93 8.29
CA GLY A 219 -20.20 -26.78 7.44
C GLY A 219 -20.53 -25.43 8.08
N ASN A 220 -19.80 -24.38 7.68
CA ASN A 220 -19.95 -23.03 8.20
C ASN A 220 -20.53 -22.10 7.13
N GLN A 221 -21.81 -21.77 7.26
CA GLN A 221 -22.55 -20.94 6.28
C GLN A 221 -22.17 -19.44 6.34
N TYR A 222 -21.43 -19.01 7.37
CA TYR A 222 -21.05 -17.63 7.61
C TYR A 222 -19.58 -17.35 7.29
N SER A 223 -18.95 -18.25 6.51
CA SER A 223 -17.63 -17.99 5.95
C SER A 223 -17.73 -16.85 4.94
N HIS A 224 -16.75 -15.92 4.97
CA HIS A 224 -16.77 -14.71 4.17
C HIS A 224 -15.36 -14.27 3.72
N LEU A 225 -15.28 -13.34 2.78
CA LEU A 225 -14.03 -12.89 2.19
C LEU A 225 -13.41 -11.74 2.99
N ILE A 226 -12.09 -11.79 3.16
CA ILE A 226 -11.29 -10.67 3.67
C ILE A 226 -10.32 -10.24 2.57
N LEU A 227 -10.44 -8.99 2.12
CA LEU A 227 -9.51 -8.37 1.18
C LEU A 227 -8.36 -7.72 1.95
N ARG A 228 -7.14 -8.23 1.77
CA ARG A 228 -5.93 -7.75 2.46
C ARG A 228 -4.88 -7.14 1.54
N GLY A 229 -5.19 -6.98 0.24
CA GLY A 229 -4.22 -6.63 -0.76
C GLY A 229 -3.25 -7.76 -1.10
N GLY A 230 -2.38 -7.50 -2.02
CA GLY A 230 -1.31 -8.37 -2.47
C GLY A 230 -0.05 -7.57 -2.74
N LEU A 231 0.50 -7.70 -3.94
CA LEU A 231 1.52 -6.79 -4.47
C LEU A 231 0.95 -5.38 -4.66
N LEU A 232 -0.34 -5.31 -5.00
CA LEU A 232 -1.12 -4.07 -5.08
C LEU A 232 -2.29 -4.16 -4.08
N PRO A 233 -2.79 -3.02 -3.59
CA PRO A 233 -4.04 -2.95 -2.85
C PRO A 233 -5.21 -3.48 -3.68
N ASN A 234 -6.24 -4.01 -3.02
CA ASN A 234 -7.44 -4.55 -3.66
C ASN A 234 -8.75 -4.08 -3.02
N TYR A 235 -8.77 -2.85 -2.52
CA TYR A 235 -9.93 -2.23 -1.87
C TYR A 235 -10.57 -1.10 -2.70
N TYR A 236 -10.06 -0.83 -3.91
CA TYR A 236 -10.62 0.23 -4.74
C TYR A 236 -11.99 -0.15 -5.29
N GLN A 237 -12.73 0.86 -5.71
CA GLN A 237 -14.07 0.68 -6.27
C GLN A 237 -14.09 -0.37 -7.37
N LYS A 238 -13.13 -0.34 -8.29
CA LYS A 238 -13.03 -1.31 -9.40
C LYS A 238 -12.81 -2.72 -8.89
N ASP A 239 -11.90 -2.91 -7.93
CA ASP A 239 -11.58 -4.24 -7.37
C ASP A 239 -12.79 -4.80 -6.63
N VAL A 240 -13.41 -3.98 -5.76
CA VAL A 240 -14.59 -4.39 -5.00
C VAL A 240 -15.76 -4.71 -5.92
N GLU A 241 -15.94 -3.99 -7.04
CA GLU A 241 -16.99 -4.26 -8.02
C GLU A 241 -16.76 -5.60 -8.74
N GLU A 242 -15.53 -5.88 -9.17
CA GLU A 242 -15.18 -7.15 -9.80
C GLU A 242 -15.38 -8.33 -8.85
N ILE A 243 -14.87 -8.20 -7.62
CA ILE A 243 -14.98 -9.22 -6.58
C ILE A 243 -16.43 -9.45 -6.18
N SER A 244 -17.25 -8.39 -6.07
CA SER A 244 -18.68 -8.52 -5.76
C SER A 244 -19.42 -9.33 -6.84
N LYS A 245 -19.13 -9.11 -8.11
CA LYS A 245 -19.70 -9.90 -9.21
C LYS A 245 -19.31 -11.38 -9.13
N GLU A 246 -18.06 -11.68 -8.75
CA GLU A 246 -17.63 -13.08 -8.58
C GLU A 246 -18.31 -13.74 -7.37
N LEU A 247 -18.47 -13.02 -6.23
CA LEU A 247 -19.21 -13.53 -5.08
C LEU A 247 -20.70 -13.80 -5.40
N GLU A 248 -21.34 -12.93 -6.19
CA GLU A 248 -22.72 -13.13 -6.68
C GLU A 248 -22.83 -14.36 -7.57
N LYS A 249 -21.91 -14.53 -8.51
CA LYS A 249 -21.84 -15.71 -9.41
C LYS A 249 -21.69 -17.00 -8.61
N GLU A 250 -20.86 -17.01 -7.58
CA GLU A 250 -20.65 -18.16 -6.69
C GLU A 250 -21.73 -18.29 -5.59
N LYS A 251 -22.77 -17.46 -5.61
CA LYS A 251 -23.88 -17.45 -4.64
C LYS A 251 -23.42 -17.32 -3.19
N ILE A 252 -22.40 -16.50 -2.97
CA ILE A 252 -21.90 -16.16 -1.64
C ILE A 252 -22.61 -14.89 -1.17
N ASN A 253 -23.53 -15.03 -0.22
CA ASN A 253 -24.37 -13.94 0.28
C ASN A 253 -23.78 -13.22 1.50
N THR A 254 -22.66 -13.67 2.02
CA THR A 254 -21.94 -13.02 3.12
C THR A 254 -21.14 -11.82 2.58
N GLY A 255 -21.08 -10.75 3.38
CA GLY A 255 -20.39 -9.53 2.96
C GLY A 255 -18.86 -9.64 3.00
N ILE A 256 -18.21 -8.60 2.48
CA ILE A 256 -16.76 -8.46 2.40
C ILE A 256 -16.26 -7.70 3.63
N ILE A 257 -15.16 -8.15 4.21
CA ILE A 257 -14.35 -7.38 5.18
C ILE A 257 -13.09 -6.90 4.48
N ILE A 258 -12.72 -5.63 4.65
CA ILE A 258 -11.50 -5.07 4.07
C ILE A 258 -10.47 -4.86 5.16
N ASP A 259 -9.34 -5.56 5.04
CA ASP A 259 -8.19 -5.41 5.92
C ASP A 259 -7.41 -4.16 5.50
N CYS A 260 -7.41 -3.14 6.35
CA CYS A 260 -6.75 -1.87 6.10
C CYS A 260 -5.21 -1.95 6.19
N SER A 261 -4.68 -3.02 6.78
CA SER A 261 -3.25 -3.29 6.94
C SER A 261 -2.68 -4.08 5.75
N HIS A 262 -1.53 -4.69 5.92
CA HIS A 262 -0.88 -5.63 5.00
C HIS A 262 -0.64 -5.05 3.58
N GLY A 263 -1.12 -5.73 2.55
CA GLY A 263 -0.98 -5.31 1.15
C GLY A 263 -1.77 -4.04 0.83
N ASN A 264 -2.92 -3.83 1.48
CA ASN A 264 -3.74 -2.64 1.27
C ASN A 264 -3.07 -1.36 1.78
N SER A 265 -2.30 -1.43 2.85
CA SER A 265 -1.45 -0.33 3.33
C SER A 265 -0.01 -0.43 2.83
N GLN A 266 0.33 -1.41 1.99
CA GLN A 266 1.70 -1.71 1.56
C GLN A 266 2.66 -1.95 2.73
N LYS A 267 2.14 -2.47 3.86
CA LYS A 267 2.83 -2.68 5.15
C LYS A 267 3.28 -1.39 5.85
N GLU A 268 2.85 -0.24 5.40
CA GLU A 268 3.03 1.03 6.09
C GLU A 268 1.83 1.25 7.01
N TYR A 269 2.02 1.05 8.31
CA TYR A 269 0.92 1.05 9.28
C TYR A 269 0.10 2.34 9.28
N VAL A 270 0.72 3.47 9.01
CA VAL A 270 0.08 4.79 8.94
C VAL A 270 -0.98 4.85 7.84
N LYS A 271 -0.74 4.17 6.72
CA LYS A 271 -1.66 4.13 5.57
C LYS A 271 -2.97 3.40 5.87
N GLN A 272 -3.07 2.66 6.96
CA GLN A 272 -4.34 2.03 7.39
C GLN A 272 -5.46 3.06 7.57
N VAL A 273 -5.14 4.26 8.06
CA VAL A 273 -6.11 5.35 8.23
C VAL A 273 -6.68 5.76 6.89
N LEU A 274 -5.83 5.91 5.87
CA LEU A 274 -6.25 6.25 4.51
C LEU A 274 -7.16 5.20 3.91
N VAL A 275 -6.74 3.93 4.04
CA VAL A 275 -7.52 2.79 3.54
C VAL A 275 -8.91 2.80 4.17
N ALA A 276 -9.00 2.93 5.51
CA ALA A 276 -10.27 2.98 6.23
C ALA A 276 -11.17 4.14 5.77
N CYS A 277 -10.59 5.33 5.63
CA CYS A 277 -11.32 6.49 5.14
C CYS A 277 -11.80 6.31 3.68
N SER A 278 -10.97 5.78 2.79
CA SER A 278 -11.36 5.51 1.39
C SER A 278 -12.51 4.51 1.29
N ILE A 279 -12.53 3.50 2.16
CA ILE A 279 -13.59 2.49 2.23
C ILE A 279 -14.91 3.10 2.72
N THR A 280 -14.87 4.10 3.62
CA THR A 280 -16.09 4.75 4.15
C THR A 280 -16.97 5.27 3.00
N ARG A 281 -16.37 5.84 1.96
CA ARG A 281 -17.10 6.27 0.75
C ARG A 281 -17.80 5.10 0.06
N LEU A 282 -17.11 3.97 -0.12
CA LEU A 282 -17.69 2.78 -0.77
C LEU A 282 -18.84 2.19 0.04
N ILE A 283 -18.73 2.22 1.38
CA ILE A 283 -19.79 1.80 2.30
C ILE A 283 -20.99 2.73 2.15
N GLY A 284 -20.76 4.06 2.10
CA GLY A 284 -21.80 5.08 1.93
C GLY A 284 -22.61 4.95 0.63
N LEU A 285 -22.00 4.44 -0.44
CA LEU A 285 -22.70 4.19 -1.70
C LEU A 285 -23.76 3.08 -1.60
N LYS A 286 -23.74 2.23 -0.56
CA LYS A 286 -24.67 1.08 -0.37
C LYS A 286 -24.78 0.13 -1.58
N LYS A 287 -23.89 0.26 -2.55
CA LYS A 287 -23.85 -0.52 -3.79
C LYS A 287 -23.11 -1.85 -3.60
N TYR A 288 -22.13 -1.84 -2.69
CA TYR A 288 -21.24 -2.99 -2.46
C TYR A 288 -21.54 -3.62 -1.10
N ASN A 289 -21.45 -4.94 -1.02
CA ASN A 289 -21.72 -5.67 0.21
C ASN A 289 -20.48 -5.67 1.15
N ILE A 290 -19.93 -4.46 1.44
CA ILE A 290 -18.85 -4.29 2.42
C ILE A 290 -19.48 -4.26 3.81
N LYS A 291 -19.11 -5.20 4.68
CA LYS A 291 -19.69 -5.39 6.01
C LYS A 291 -18.72 -5.11 7.15
N GLY A 292 -17.47 -4.86 6.84
CA GLY A 292 -16.51 -4.52 7.90
C GLY A 292 -15.14 -4.14 7.39
N VAL A 293 -14.34 -3.70 8.36
CA VAL A 293 -12.92 -3.40 8.19
C VAL A 293 -12.10 -4.11 9.26
N MET A 294 -10.83 -4.38 8.95
CA MET A 294 -9.85 -4.87 9.92
C MET A 294 -8.71 -3.86 10.03
N ILE A 295 -8.27 -3.58 11.26
CA ILE A 295 -7.28 -2.55 11.58
C ILE A 295 -6.27 -3.11 12.57
N GLU A 296 -4.98 -2.99 12.27
CA GLU A 296 -3.90 -3.29 13.21
C GLU A 296 -3.57 -2.04 14.04
N SER A 297 -3.94 -2.09 15.33
CA SER A 297 -3.82 -0.99 16.29
C SER A 297 -3.23 -1.47 17.60
N ASN A 298 -2.41 -0.63 18.24
CA ASN A 298 -1.85 -0.91 19.57
C ASN A 298 -1.87 0.36 20.44
N ILE A 299 -1.38 0.28 21.68
CA ILE A 299 -1.28 1.44 22.58
C ILE A 299 -0.45 2.54 21.92
N ASN A 300 0.74 2.19 21.41
CA ASN A 300 1.63 3.09 20.68
C ASN A 300 1.82 2.61 19.23
N SER A 301 2.09 3.53 18.33
CA SER A 301 2.27 3.27 16.91
C SER A 301 3.60 2.58 16.59
N GLY A 302 3.67 2.01 15.38
CA GLY A 302 4.87 1.42 14.82
C GLY A 302 5.07 -0.05 15.13
N ASN A 303 6.30 -0.50 14.88
CA ASN A 303 6.79 -1.83 15.23
C ASN A 303 8.23 -1.77 15.72
N GLN A 304 8.66 -2.84 16.38
CA GLN A 304 10.03 -3.01 16.88
C GLN A 304 10.51 -4.44 16.62
N LYS A 305 11.81 -4.62 16.49
CA LYS A 305 12.40 -5.94 16.30
C LYS A 305 12.56 -6.65 17.64
N LEU A 306 12.12 -7.90 17.69
CA LEU A 306 12.52 -8.81 18.78
C LEU A 306 13.95 -9.32 18.46
N VAL A 307 14.90 -9.04 19.34
CA VAL A 307 16.27 -9.57 19.21
C VAL A 307 16.27 -10.96 19.85
N SER A 308 16.47 -12.01 19.05
CA SER A 308 16.54 -13.37 19.57
C SER A 308 17.88 -13.64 20.26
N SER A 309 17.84 -14.45 21.31
CA SER A 309 19.05 -14.90 22.03
C SER A 309 20.01 -15.69 21.14
N SER A 310 19.49 -16.35 20.10
CA SER A 310 20.32 -17.07 19.11
C SER A 310 21.16 -16.14 18.21
N SER A 311 20.84 -14.84 18.13
CA SER A 311 21.68 -13.82 17.49
C SER A 311 22.86 -13.36 18.36
N ALA A 312 22.90 -13.77 19.62
CA ALA A 312 23.91 -13.38 20.62
C ALA A 312 25.24 -14.16 20.50
N LEU A 313 25.41 -15.01 19.50
CA LEU A 313 26.68 -15.74 19.25
C LEU A 313 27.81 -14.86 18.74
N ILE A 314 27.63 -13.54 18.64
CA ILE A 314 28.70 -12.56 18.41
C ILE A 314 28.69 -11.55 19.57
N GLY A 315 29.09 -11.99 20.71
CA GLY A 315 29.88 -11.25 21.72
C GLY A 315 29.34 -10.01 22.43
N GLN A 316 28.08 -9.53 22.17
CA GLN A 316 27.44 -8.47 22.98
C GLN A 316 25.91 -8.44 22.71
N ALA A 317 25.16 -9.21 23.48
CA ALA A 317 23.70 -9.05 23.51
C ALA A 317 23.32 -7.92 24.49
N VAL A 318 23.19 -6.71 24.01
CA VAL A 318 22.45 -5.69 24.75
C VAL A 318 20.97 -5.94 24.49
N VAL A 319 20.29 -6.61 25.42
CA VAL A 319 18.83 -6.73 25.40
C VAL A 319 18.26 -5.35 25.76
N TYR A 320 17.94 -4.55 24.76
CA TYR A 320 17.18 -3.32 25.01
C TYR A 320 15.77 -3.71 25.45
N PRO A 321 15.25 -3.09 26.53
CA PRO A 321 13.86 -3.31 26.91
C PRO A 321 12.93 -2.91 25.76
N LEU A 322 11.93 -3.78 25.48
CA LEU A 322 10.94 -3.48 24.46
C LEU A 322 10.23 -2.15 24.74
N LYS A 323 10.02 -1.34 23.71
CA LYS A 323 9.19 -0.13 23.82
C LYS A 323 7.76 -0.56 24.18
N ARG A 324 7.22 0.00 25.26
CA ARG A 324 5.91 -0.35 25.78
C ARG A 324 4.81 -0.06 24.77
N GLY A 325 3.93 -1.01 24.52
CA GLY A 325 2.75 -0.85 23.66
C GLY A 325 3.05 -0.77 22.16
N VAL A 326 4.30 -1.02 21.74
CA VAL A 326 4.70 -1.09 20.34
C VAL A 326 4.74 -2.54 19.87
N SER A 327 4.21 -2.80 18.68
CA SER A 327 4.14 -4.15 18.09
C SER A 327 5.53 -4.77 17.89
N ILE A 328 5.67 -6.08 18.12
CA ILE A 328 6.89 -6.85 17.80
C ILE A 328 6.78 -7.60 16.46
N THR A 329 5.68 -7.36 15.73
CA THR A 329 5.41 -7.96 14.42
C THR A 329 5.14 -6.86 13.38
N ASP A 330 4.02 -6.85 12.67
CA ASP A 330 3.73 -5.78 11.72
C ASP A 330 3.35 -4.47 12.46
N GLY A 331 3.59 -3.33 11.81
CA GLY A 331 3.33 -2.02 12.42
C GLY A 331 1.85 -1.77 12.67
N CYS A 332 1.54 -1.14 13.80
CA CYS A 332 0.20 -0.78 14.24
C CYS A 332 0.03 0.74 14.29
N ILE A 333 -1.19 1.25 14.09
CA ILE A 333 -1.54 2.61 14.47
C ILE A 333 -1.77 2.69 15.99
N ASN A 334 -1.68 3.90 16.57
CA ASN A 334 -1.92 4.11 17.99
C ASN A 334 -3.40 4.29 18.33
N ILE A 335 -3.71 4.42 19.62
CA ILE A 335 -5.07 4.63 20.14
C ILE A 335 -5.72 5.89 19.58
N GLU A 336 -4.97 6.99 19.46
CA GLU A 336 -5.47 8.26 18.97
C GLU A 336 -5.92 8.16 17.51
N SER A 337 -5.08 7.60 16.65
CA SER A 337 -5.40 7.34 15.25
C SER A 337 -6.57 6.39 15.09
N SER A 338 -6.65 5.37 15.94
CA SER A 338 -7.76 4.43 15.96
C SER A 338 -9.09 5.13 16.27
N ASN A 339 -9.09 6.05 17.26
CA ASN A 339 -10.27 6.80 17.61
C ASN A 339 -10.77 7.69 16.45
N ILE A 340 -9.84 8.30 15.71
CA ILE A 340 -10.18 9.09 14.52
C ILE A 340 -10.86 8.21 13.47
N VAL A 341 -10.23 7.08 13.11
CA VAL A 341 -10.78 6.13 12.14
C VAL A 341 -12.17 5.63 12.54
N LEU A 342 -12.34 5.27 13.81
CA LEU A 342 -13.62 4.77 14.32
C LEU A 342 -14.72 5.83 14.22
N LYS A 343 -14.43 7.09 14.54
CA LYS A 343 -15.41 8.18 14.38
C LYS A 343 -15.84 8.38 12.92
N VAL A 344 -14.89 8.30 11.99
CA VAL A 344 -15.18 8.40 10.54
C VAL A 344 -16.10 7.25 10.12
N LEU A 345 -15.75 6.02 10.46
CA LEU A 345 -16.55 4.84 10.14
C LEU A 345 -17.94 4.87 10.79
N ASN A 346 -18.04 5.33 12.04
CA ASN A 346 -19.29 5.40 12.80
C ASN A 346 -20.29 6.41 12.23
N SER A 347 -19.80 7.54 11.74
CA SER A 347 -20.65 8.59 11.18
C SER A 347 -21.06 8.31 9.75
N ASN A 348 -20.35 7.45 9.06
CA ASN A 348 -20.42 7.28 7.62
C ASN A 348 -20.30 8.62 6.85
N LYS A 349 -19.61 9.57 7.46
CA LYS A 349 -19.36 10.91 6.96
C LYS A 349 -17.88 11.09 6.70
N ASN A 350 -17.58 12.11 5.94
CA ASN A 350 -16.22 12.50 5.68
C ASN A 350 -15.55 13.08 6.92
N ILE A 351 -14.24 12.94 7.03
CA ILE A 351 -13.50 13.47 8.16
C ILE A 351 -13.60 15.00 8.25
N VAL A 352 -13.65 15.67 7.10
CA VAL A 352 -13.80 17.14 7.02
C VAL A 352 -15.13 17.62 7.60
N ASP A 353 -16.18 16.77 7.54
CA ASP A 353 -17.48 17.07 8.12
C ASP A 353 -17.54 16.82 9.63
N LEU A 354 -16.56 16.10 10.18
CA LEU A 354 -16.52 15.68 11.59
C LEU A 354 -15.62 16.56 12.45
N TYR A 355 -14.66 17.23 11.85
CA TYR A 355 -13.67 18.02 12.56
C TYR A 355 -13.67 19.45 12.04
N THR A 356 -13.69 20.42 12.96
CA THR A 356 -13.50 21.83 12.62
C THR A 356 -12.07 22.08 12.14
N ILE A 357 -11.88 23.14 11.36
CA ILE A 357 -10.55 23.58 10.92
C ILE A 357 -9.60 23.79 12.12
N ASP A 358 -10.13 24.24 13.25
CA ASP A 358 -9.33 24.49 14.45
C ASP A 358 -8.94 23.18 15.17
N GLU A 359 -9.81 22.18 15.19
CA GLU A 359 -9.48 20.84 15.72
C GLU A 359 -8.41 20.17 14.87
N VAL A 360 -8.53 20.23 13.55
CA VAL A 360 -7.51 19.75 12.62
C VAL A 360 -6.19 20.51 12.80
N ARG A 361 -6.26 21.83 12.95
CA ARG A 361 -5.10 22.69 13.20
C ARG A 361 -4.40 22.33 14.52
N ASN A 362 -5.14 22.14 15.60
CA ASN A 362 -4.60 21.76 16.91
C ASN A 362 -3.93 20.38 16.87
N TYR A 363 -4.52 19.45 16.13
CA TYR A 363 -3.92 18.14 15.89
C TYR A 363 -2.62 18.25 15.09
N LEU A 364 -2.59 19.08 14.04
CA LEU A 364 -1.39 19.36 13.26
C LEU A 364 -0.30 20.05 14.07
N ASN A 365 -0.65 21.04 14.89
CA ASN A 365 0.30 21.79 15.72
C ASN A 365 0.96 20.92 16.79
N LYS A 366 0.28 19.90 17.31
CA LYS A 366 0.86 18.92 18.23
C LYS A 366 2.06 18.18 17.62
N TYR A 367 2.05 18.00 16.31
CA TYR A 367 3.13 17.36 15.56
C TYR A 367 4.12 18.36 14.95
N GLU A 368 3.83 19.67 14.97
CA GLU A 368 4.71 20.71 14.41
C GLU A 368 6.05 20.77 15.15
N THR A 369 6.05 20.68 16.47
CA THR A 369 7.27 20.62 17.32
C THR A 369 8.12 19.39 17.00
N ILE A 370 7.49 18.28 16.68
CA ILE A 370 8.16 17.03 16.31
C ILE A 370 8.85 17.18 14.94
N ILE A 371 8.20 17.89 14.01
CA ILE A 371 8.71 18.09 12.64
C ILE A 371 9.84 19.12 12.61
N ASP A 372 9.71 20.22 13.38
CA ASP A 372 10.76 21.23 13.46
C ASP A 372 12.05 20.61 14.02
N ASN A 373 11.93 19.73 15.04
CA ASN A 373 13.04 18.95 15.57
C ASN A 373 13.65 17.94 14.55
N LEU A 374 12.84 17.47 13.59
CA LEU A 374 13.25 16.57 12.51
C LEU A 374 14.12 17.28 11.45
N TYR A 375 13.82 18.53 11.17
CA TYR A 375 14.58 19.33 10.20
C TYR A 375 15.92 19.87 10.77
N GLU A 376 15.99 20.05 12.08
CA GLU A 376 17.22 20.50 12.75
C GLU A 376 18.20 19.37 13.03
N ASN A 377 17.74 18.14 13.23
CA ASN A 377 18.55 16.96 13.49
C ASN A 377 18.49 15.98 12.29
N LYS A 378 19.60 15.85 11.58
CA LYS A 378 19.76 14.98 10.39
C LYS A 378 19.66 13.45 10.65
N GLU A 379 19.31 13.01 11.85
CA GLU A 379 19.29 11.59 12.26
C GLU A 379 17.91 11.18 12.82
N VAL A 380 16.83 11.42 12.11
CA VAL A 380 15.53 10.96 12.56
C VAL A 380 15.05 9.77 11.71
N GLU A 381 14.75 8.69 12.42
CA GLU A 381 14.26 7.45 11.85
C GLU A 381 12.99 7.69 11.00
N ASP A 382 12.86 6.98 9.88
CA ASP A 382 11.76 7.01 8.90
C ASP A 382 10.35 6.91 9.52
N ASP A 383 10.22 6.36 10.73
CA ASP A 383 8.95 6.16 11.42
C ASP A 383 8.24 7.47 11.84
N MET A 384 8.99 8.52 12.18
CA MET A 384 8.39 9.80 12.57
C MET A 384 7.92 10.65 11.38
N LEU A 385 8.56 10.49 10.22
CA LEU A 385 8.10 11.05 8.95
C LEU A 385 6.74 10.45 8.54
N LEU A 386 6.50 9.19 8.87
CA LEU A 386 5.27 8.45 8.56
C LEU A 386 4.08 8.90 9.43
N GLU A 387 4.28 9.24 10.70
CA GLU A 387 3.21 9.76 11.56
C GLU A 387 2.70 11.14 11.10
N ASN A 388 3.59 11.98 10.59
CA ASN A 388 3.22 13.27 10.00
C ASN A 388 2.44 13.13 8.69
N ASN A 389 2.76 12.10 7.89
CA ASN A 389 2.00 11.77 6.70
C ASN A 389 0.54 11.40 7.03
N MET A 390 0.29 10.83 8.20
CA MET A 390 -1.03 10.40 8.63
C MET A 390 -2.02 11.54 8.81
N VAL A 391 -1.60 12.63 9.43
CA VAL A 391 -2.47 13.80 9.68
C VAL A 391 -2.86 14.48 8.38
N ASN A 392 -1.91 14.58 7.45
CA ASN A 392 -2.17 15.16 6.14
C ASN A 392 -3.05 14.23 5.28
N ASN A 393 -2.98 12.91 5.51
CA ASN A 393 -3.79 11.90 4.84
C ASN A 393 -5.28 11.95 5.20
N ILE A 394 -5.59 12.34 6.42
CA ILE A 394 -6.96 12.48 6.91
C ILE A 394 -7.73 13.54 6.13
N LEU A 395 -7.04 14.58 5.65
CA LEU A 395 -7.63 15.71 4.93
C LEU A 395 -7.83 15.47 3.42
N ILE A 396 -7.33 14.38 2.85
CA ILE A 396 -7.16 14.21 1.40
C ILE A 396 -8.12 13.17 0.78
N ASN A 397 -9.13 12.74 1.50
CA ASN A 397 -9.99 11.63 1.05
C ASN A 397 -10.98 11.94 -0.09
N TYR A 398 -10.81 13.06 -0.79
CA TYR A 398 -11.75 13.55 -1.80
C TYR A 398 -11.07 13.96 -3.08
N ASP A 399 -11.02 13.09 -4.10
CA ASP A 399 -10.37 13.47 -5.35
C ASP A 399 -11.13 14.56 -6.12
N ASP A 400 -12.44 14.49 -6.15
CA ASP A 400 -13.25 15.50 -6.85
C ASP A 400 -13.56 16.68 -5.93
N GLU A 401 -13.78 16.43 -4.64
CA GLU A 401 -14.00 17.48 -3.63
C GLU A 401 -12.70 18.13 -3.18
N LEU A 402 -11.54 17.43 -3.20
CA LEU A 402 -10.25 18.08 -2.95
C LEU A 402 -9.94 19.12 -4.04
N TYR A 403 -10.28 18.82 -5.28
CA TYR A 403 -10.19 19.79 -6.38
C TYR A 403 -11.06 21.02 -6.10
N ASP A 404 -12.28 20.82 -5.58
CA ASP A 404 -13.19 21.92 -5.22
C ASP A 404 -12.77 22.61 -3.90
N ILE A 405 -12.28 21.88 -2.90
CA ILE A 405 -11.70 22.41 -1.67
C ILE A 405 -10.41 23.21 -1.95
N VAL A 406 -9.56 22.73 -2.84
CA VAL A 406 -8.37 23.46 -3.29
C VAL A 406 -8.78 24.70 -4.08
N LYS A 407 -9.82 24.60 -4.89
CA LYS A 407 -10.39 25.72 -5.64
C LYS A 407 -11.04 26.77 -4.74
N ASP A 408 -11.73 26.33 -3.68
CA ASP A 408 -12.49 27.23 -2.80
C ASP A 408 -11.77 27.60 -1.49
N ASN A 409 -10.79 26.79 -1.02
CA ASN A 409 -10.08 26.96 0.24
C ASN A 409 -8.56 26.85 0.14
N ILE A 410 -7.95 27.68 -0.70
CA ILE A 410 -6.48 27.86 -0.79
C ILE A 410 -5.85 28.09 0.60
N LYS A 411 -6.56 28.68 1.56
CA LYS A 411 -6.09 28.88 2.93
C LYS A 411 -5.88 27.57 3.70
N LEU A 412 -6.76 26.59 3.56
CA LEU A 412 -6.61 25.27 4.21
C LEU A 412 -5.44 24.49 3.62
N MET A 413 -5.29 24.56 2.31
CA MET A 413 -4.15 23.93 1.61
C MET A 413 -2.83 24.62 1.95
N CYS A 414 -2.78 25.93 2.13
CA CYS A 414 -1.61 26.65 2.62
C CYS A 414 -1.20 26.23 4.03
N TYR A 415 -2.13 25.79 4.85
CA TYR A 415 -1.87 25.25 6.18
C TYR A 415 -1.30 23.83 6.15
N ILE A 416 -1.84 22.99 5.27
CA ILE A 416 -1.31 21.64 4.99
C ILE A 416 0.11 21.75 4.39
N HIS A 417 0.43 22.85 3.76
CA HIS A 417 1.65 23.11 2.98
C HIS A 417 2.93 23.40 3.75
N LYS A 418 2.89 23.59 5.03
CA LYS A 418 4.15 23.62 5.77
C LYS A 418 4.92 22.30 5.72
N ARG A 419 4.36 21.24 5.02
CA ARG A 419 4.89 19.88 5.11
C ARG A 419 4.94 19.18 3.75
N LEU A 420 6.14 18.88 3.27
CA LEU A 420 6.41 18.13 2.04
C LEU A 420 5.79 16.72 2.03
N SER A 421 5.59 16.13 3.20
CA SER A 421 4.97 14.84 3.41
C SER A 421 3.51 14.73 2.95
N SER A 422 2.75 15.83 2.92
CA SER A 422 1.37 15.81 2.42
C SER A 422 1.27 15.51 0.93
N SER A 423 2.27 15.90 0.14
CA SER A 423 2.28 15.62 -1.30
C SER A 423 2.61 14.18 -1.63
N GLU A 424 3.36 13.47 -0.75
CA GLU A 424 3.55 12.01 -0.90
C GLU A 424 2.23 11.29 -0.83
N VAL A 425 1.42 11.66 0.11
CA VAL A 425 0.12 11.06 0.31
C VAL A 425 -0.87 11.40 -0.79
N ILE A 426 -0.90 12.68 -1.23
CA ILE A 426 -1.72 13.10 -2.37
C ILE A 426 -1.31 12.32 -3.62
N GLY A 427 0.00 12.21 -3.88
CA GLY A 427 0.53 11.43 -4.98
C GLY A 427 0.11 9.97 -4.92
N TYR A 428 0.22 9.37 -3.73
CA TYR A 428 -0.19 7.99 -3.50
C TYR A 428 -1.70 7.78 -3.71
N ILE A 429 -2.55 8.58 -3.08
CA ILE A 429 -4.01 8.44 -3.19
C ILE A 429 -4.47 8.61 -4.63
N LYS A 430 -3.95 9.60 -5.35
CA LYS A 430 -4.33 9.87 -6.72
C LYS A 430 -3.81 8.81 -7.70
N TYR A 431 -2.60 8.32 -7.51
CA TYR A 431 -2.10 7.15 -8.21
C TYR A 431 -3.04 5.95 -8.03
N MET A 432 -3.49 5.75 -6.82
CA MET A 432 -4.29 4.60 -6.44
C MET A 432 -5.72 4.62 -7.00
N LYS A 433 -6.33 5.79 -7.18
CA LYS A 433 -7.70 5.91 -7.71
C LYS A 433 -7.77 5.96 -9.24
N GLU A 434 -6.92 6.76 -9.86
CA GLU A 434 -6.88 6.93 -11.31
C GLU A 434 -5.48 7.40 -11.74
N PRO A 435 -4.47 6.50 -11.80
CA PRO A 435 -3.07 6.89 -11.95
C PRO A 435 -2.78 7.77 -13.17
N PHE A 436 -3.66 7.79 -14.16
CA PHE A 436 -3.42 8.43 -15.46
C PHE A 436 -4.25 9.68 -15.73
N LYS A 437 -5.41 9.83 -15.13
CA LYS A 437 -6.22 11.06 -15.25
C LYS A 437 -5.60 12.24 -14.49
N PHE A 438 -4.81 11.94 -13.45
CA PHE A 438 -4.23 12.97 -12.60
C PHE A 438 -3.12 13.77 -13.30
N LEU A 439 -2.27 13.14 -14.12
CA LEU A 439 -1.22 13.85 -14.83
C LEU A 439 -1.78 14.90 -15.81
N ASN A 440 -2.94 14.62 -16.42
CA ASN A 440 -3.64 15.59 -17.27
C ASN A 440 -4.26 16.71 -16.42
N LYS A 441 -4.91 16.38 -15.30
CA LYS A 441 -5.51 17.37 -14.37
C LYS A 441 -4.46 18.23 -13.66
N ALA A 442 -3.23 17.75 -13.45
CA ALA A 442 -2.15 18.56 -12.85
C ALA A 442 -1.78 19.77 -13.73
N ASN A 443 -1.83 19.61 -15.05
CA ASN A 443 -1.61 20.72 -15.99
C ASN A 443 -2.78 21.72 -15.97
N ASP A 444 -4.02 21.27 -15.85
CA ASP A 444 -5.20 22.13 -15.70
C ASP A 444 -5.17 22.88 -14.36
N PHE A 445 -4.70 22.22 -13.32
CA PHE A 445 -4.51 22.82 -12.01
C PHE A 445 -3.40 23.87 -11.98
N TYR A 446 -2.32 23.62 -12.70
CA TYR A 446 -1.25 24.58 -12.93
C TYR A 446 -1.78 25.85 -13.60
N LYS A 447 -2.62 25.69 -14.63
CA LYS A 447 -3.26 26.79 -15.34
C LYS A 447 -4.24 27.57 -14.44
N LEU A 448 -4.99 26.88 -13.60
CA LEU A 448 -5.93 27.50 -12.65
C LEU A 448 -5.21 28.35 -11.58
N ILE A 449 -4.04 27.90 -11.10
CA ILE A 449 -3.21 28.67 -10.16
C ILE A 449 -2.65 29.91 -10.84
N THR A 450 -2.13 29.81 -12.05
CA THR A 450 -1.58 30.92 -12.81
C THR A 450 -2.64 31.96 -13.19
N ASP A 451 -3.86 31.55 -13.51
CA ASP A 451 -4.97 32.46 -13.86
C ASP A 451 -5.48 33.25 -12.64
N ARG A 452 -5.44 32.64 -11.43
CA ARG A 452 -5.81 33.33 -10.17
C ARG A 452 -4.71 34.21 -9.58
N GLU A 453 -3.46 34.07 -10.02
CA GLU A 453 -2.34 34.96 -9.61
C GLU A 453 -2.61 36.45 -9.87
N ARG A 454 -3.53 36.77 -10.75
CA ARG A 454 -3.90 38.14 -11.08
C ARG A 454 -4.69 38.86 -9.97
N GLU A 455 -5.22 38.13 -8.99
CA GLU A 455 -6.15 38.70 -7.99
C GLU A 455 -5.61 38.87 -6.56
N TYR A 456 -4.41 38.36 -6.18
CA TYR A 456 -3.90 38.42 -4.80
C TYR A 456 -2.48 38.97 -4.64
N ASN A 457 -2.14 39.48 -3.45
CA ASN A 457 -0.92 40.26 -3.14
C ASN A 457 0.37 39.43 -3.22
N ILE A 458 1.41 39.99 -3.83
CA ILE A 458 2.57 39.31 -4.48
C ILE A 458 3.44 38.43 -3.56
N LEU A 459 3.69 38.78 -2.31
CA LEU A 459 4.66 38.07 -1.45
C LEU A 459 4.13 36.76 -0.84
N THR A 460 2.85 36.69 -0.53
CA THR A 460 2.20 35.46 -0.06
C THR A 460 2.02 34.45 -1.18
N LYS A 461 1.85 34.93 -2.41
CA LYS A 461 1.67 34.16 -3.64
C LYS A 461 2.91 33.36 -4.04
N VAL A 462 4.10 33.95 -3.99
CA VAL A 462 5.35 33.29 -4.40
C VAL A 462 5.66 32.09 -3.49
N ARG A 463 5.41 32.20 -2.18
CA ARG A 463 5.57 31.08 -1.24
C ARG A 463 4.56 29.96 -1.50
N GLN A 464 3.31 30.33 -1.72
CA GLN A 464 2.23 29.36 -2.01
C GLN A 464 2.49 28.63 -3.34
N TYR A 465 2.86 29.33 -4.38
CA TYR A 465 3.20 28.79 -5.68
C TYR A 465 4.35 27.78 -5.59
N ASN A 466 5.45 28.12 -4.94
CA ASN A 466 6.59 27.23 -4.78
C ASN A 466 6.26 25.94 -4.00
N ILE A 467 5.37 26.02 -3.03
CA ILE A 467 4.90 24.87 -2.27
C ILE A 467 4.04 23.95 -3.14
N PHE A 468 3.11 24.51 -3.92
CA PHE A 468 2.28 23.75 -4.87
C PHE A 468 3.10 23.03 -5.92
N ILE A 469 4.09 23.70 -6.50
CA ILE A 469 5.02 23.10 -7.47
C ILE A 469 5.74 21.91 -6.85
N LYS A 470 6.31 22.09 -5.65
CA LYS A 470 7.00 21.02 -4.95
C LYS A 470 6.08 19.83 -4.61
N MET A 471 4.80 20.09 -4.30
CA MET A 471 3.81 19.02 -4.08
C MET A 471 3.52 18.25 -5.35
N ILE A 472 3.33 18.94 -6.48
CA ILE A 472 3.11 18.29 -7.78
C ILE A 472 4.32 17.46 -8.18
N GLU A 473 5.52 18.01 -8.03
CA GLU A 473 6.78 17.31 -8.33
C GLU A 473 6.97 16.07 -7.44
N LEU A 474 6.67 16.17 -6.15
CA LEU A 474 6.78 15.06 -5.23
C LEU A 474 5.71 14.00 -5.52
N SER A 475 4.48 14.40 -5.81
CA SER A 475 3.41 13.51 -6.26
C SER A 475 3.79 12.76 -7.54
N LYS A 476 4.36 13.45 -8.53
CA LYS A 476 4.88 12.84 -9.76
C LYS A 476 5.99 11.84 -9.47
N ARG A 477 6.96 12.17 -8.60
CA ARG A 477 8.05 11.25 -8.22
C ARG A 477 7.54 9.97 -7.58
N ILE A 478 6.53 10.06 -6.73
CA ILE A 478 5.94 8.89 -6.07
C ILE A 478 5.22 8.01 -7.08
N GLN A 479 4.41 8.62 -7.96
CA GLN A 479 3.73 7.90 -9.03
C GLN A 479 4.73 7.18 -9.94
N THR A 480 5.84 7.84 -10.30
CA THR A 480 6.91 7.25 -11.11
C THR A 480 7.53 6.05 -10.39
N ARG A 481 7.85 6.18 -9.09
CA ARG A 481 8.43 5.07 -8.30
C ARG A 481 7.51 3.85 -8.24
N TYR A 482 6.20 4.05 -8.04
CA TYR A 482 5.25 2.94 -8.05
C TYR A 482 5.13 2.29 -9.43
N LEU A 483 5.18 3.08 -10.47
CA LEU A 483 5.17 2.59 -11.84
C LEU A 483 6.42 1.75 -12.15
N GLU A 484 7.59 2.20 -11.72
CA GLU A 484 8.86 1.48 -11.85
C GLU A 484 8.79 0.09 -11.20
N GLU A 485 8.23 0.00 -10.00
CA GLU A 485 8.04 -1.28 -9.30
C GLU A 485 7.02 -2.19 -10.01
N TYR A 486 5.96 -1.62 -10.57
CA TYR A 486 4.92 -2.37 -11.28
C TYR A 486 5.44 -3.10 -12.51
N VAL A 487 6.41 -2.51 -13.22
CA VAL A 487 6.97 -3.07 -14.45
C VAL A 487 8.22 -3.94 -14.22
N LYS A 488 8.57 -4.22 -12.98
CA LYS A 488 9.82 -4.89 -12.57
C LYS A 488 10.11 -6.24 -13.25
N THR A 489 9.06 -6.99 -13.60
CA THR A 489 9.17 -8.31 -14.26
C THR A 489 8.73 -8.30 -15.71
N LYS A 490 8.56 -7.11 -16.32
CA LYS A 490 7.90 -6.92 -17.59
C LYS A 490 8.88 -6.63 -18.72
N THR A 491 8.43 -6.86 -19.95
CA THR A 491 9.19 -6.53 -21.15
C THR A 491 8.75 -5.18 -21.67
N ILE A 492 9.68 -4.20 -21.74
CA ILE A 492 9.42 -2.82 -22.13
C ILE A 492 10.18 -2.49 -23.40
N GLY A 493 9.46 -2.11 -24.45
CA GLY A 493 10.05 -1.56 -25.67
C GLY A 493 10.28 -0.05 -25.53
N TYR A 494 11.41 0.46 -26.01
CA TYR A 494 11.72 1.90 -26.00
C TYR A 494 12.31 2.36 -27.34
N LEU A 495 12.17 3.64 -27.65
CA LEU A 495 12.64 4.18 -28.92
C LEU A 495 14.18 4.31 -28.97
N GLY A 496 14.80 3.71 -29.99
CA GLY A 496 16.24 3.78 -30.26
C GLY A 496 17.03 2.69 -29.57
N ASN A 497 18.36 2.83 -29.63
CA ASN A 497 19.34 1.89 -29.07
C ASN A 497 19.91 2.41 -27.74
N LYS A 498 20.81 1.64 -27.15
CA LYS A 498 21.56 2.03 -25.96
C LYS A 498 22.34 3.32 -26.23
N GLY A 499 22.09 4.38 -25.42
CA GLY A 499 22.64 5.73 -25.58
C GLY A 499 21.65 6.75 -26.13
N SER A 500 20.42 6.35 -26.53
CA SER A 500 19.34 7.27 -26.85
C SER A 500 18.75 7.89 -25.57
N PHE A 501 18.06 9.03 -25.68
CA PHE A 501 17.35 9.65 -24.54
C PHE A 501 16.33 8.70 -23.91
N SER A 502 15.60 7.93 -24.72
CA SER A 502 14.68 6.92 -24.22
C SER A 502 15.41 5.82 -23.46
N SER A 503 16.67 5.49 -23.82
CA SER A 503 17.48 4.53 -23.08
C SER A 503 17.97 5.07 -21.73
N GLU A 504 18.15 6.37 -21.59
CA GLU A 504 18.48 6.99 -20.30
C GLU A 504 17.29 6.88 -19.35
N VAL A 505 16.09 7.15 -19.86
CA VAL A 505 14.85 7.06 -19.08
C VAL A 505 14.52 5.62 -18.70
N ILE A 506 14.64 4.68 -19.65
CA ILE A 506 14.28 3.27 -19.42
C ILE A 506 15.17 2.61 -18.38
N ASN A 507 16.41 3.07 -18.21
CA ASN A 507 17.32 2.56 -17.18
C ASN A 507 16.82 2.79 -15.75
N ASN A 508 15.89 3.71 -15.55
CA ASN A 508 15.22 3.93 -14.28
C ASN A 508 14.09 2.90 -14.02
N PHE A 509 13.67 2.15 -15.03
CA PHE A 509 12.62 1.13 -14.91
C PHE A 509 13.24 -0.25 -14.73
N TYR A 510 12.60 -1.07 -13.90
CA TYR A 510 12.93 -2.49 -13.80
C TYR A 510 12.31 -3.26 -14.96
N GLY A 511 12.86 -4.41 -15.31
CA GLY A 511 12.33 -5.30 -16.34
C GLY A 511 13.33 -5.60 -17.44
N THR A 512 12.83 -6.25 -18.50
CA THR A 512 13.62 -6.54 -19.72
C THR A 512 13.38 -5.44 -20.74
N HIS A 513 14.44 -4.79 -21.22
CA HIS A 513 14.34 -3.63 -22.10
C HIS A 513 14.71 -4.01 -23.54
N ILE A 514 13.86 -3.63 -24.50
CA ILE A 514 14.06 -3.91 -25.93
C ILE A 514 14.06 -2.57 -26.70
N GLY A 515 15.19 -2.28 -27.34
CA GLY A 515 15.30 -1.12 -28.25
C GLY A 515 14.47 -1.35 -29.52
N CYS A 516 13.69 -0.35 -29.92
CA CYS A 516 12.85 -0.37 -31.11
C CYS A 516 13.30 0.72 -32.09
N ASN A 517 13.30 0.39 -33.39
CA ASN A 517 13.83 1.30 -34.42
C ASN A 517 12.95 2.53 -34.67
N SER A 518 11.66 2.44 -34.36
CA SER A 518 10.70 3.54 -34.52
C SER A 518 9.54 3.40 -33.54
N ILE A 519 8.79 4.48 -33.37
CA ILE A 519 7.53 4.47 -32.58
C ILE A 519 6.51 3.48 -33.18
N LYS A 520 6.49 3.39 -34.52
CA LYS A 520 5.65 2.41 -35.22
C LYS A 520 6.04 0.97 -34.89
N ASP A 521 7.32 0.69 -34.74
CA ASP A 521 7.84 -0.63 -34.31
C ASP A 521 7.38 -0.95 -32.89
N ILE A 522 7.38 0.02 -31.95
CA ILE A 522 6.85 -0.17 -30.61
C ILE A 522 5.36 -0.55 -30.64
N PHE A 523 4.54 0.14 -31.44
CA PHE A 523 3.11 -0.17 -31.58
C PHE A 523 2.86 -1.56 -32.22
N VAL A 524 3.68 -1.97 -33.17
CA VAL A 524 3.61 -3.30 -33.79
C VAL A 524 3.91 -4.38 -32.76
N ARG A 525 5.01 -4.25 -32.02
CA ARG A 525 5.45 -5.21 -31.00
C ARG A 525 4.50 -5.27 -29.80
N LEU A 526 3.88 -4.16 -29.41
CA LEU A 526 2.79 -4.14 -28.42
C LEU A 526 1.57 -4.93 -28.92
N SER A 527 1.21 -4.75 -30.20
CA SER A 527 0.04 -5.42 -30.79
C SER A 527 0.29 -6.93 -30.97
N SER A 528 1.51 -7.36 -31.28
CA SER A 528 1.92 -8.76 -31.38
C SER A 528 2.21 -9.42 -30.02
N LYS A 529 2.14 -8.68 -28.93
CA LYS A 529 2.50 -9.11 -27.56
C LYS A 529 3.97 -9.54 -27.39
N GLU A 530 4.85 -9.12 -28.29
CA GLU A 530 6.30 -9.31 -28.17
C GLU A 530 6.88 -8.47 -27.02
N ILE A 531 6.30 -7.30 -26.79
CA ILE A 531 6.54 -6.45 -25.61
C ILE A 531 5.23 -6.22 -24.87
N GLU A 532 5.29 -6.11 -23.55
CA GLU A 532 4.11 -5.88 -22.71
C GLU A 532 3.82 -4.39 -22.55
N TYR A 533 4.86 -3.56 -22.60
CA TYR A 533 4.80 -2.11 -22.44
C TYR A 533 5.68 -1.40 -23.48
N GLY A 534 5.30 -0.17 -23.82
CA GLY A 534 6.10 0.70 -24.68
C GLY A 534 6.37 2.05 -24.01
N LEU A 535 7.61 2.51 -24.01
CA LEU A 535 8.01 3.83 -23.51
C LEU A 535 8.18 4.79 -24.68
N LEU A 536 7.37 5.86 -24.72
CA LEU A 536 7.34 6.85 -25.80
C LEU A 536 7.57 8.26 -25.28
N PRO A 537 8.37 9.13 -25.95
CA PRO A 537 8.37 10.55 -25.69
C PRO A 537 7.07 11.17 -26.26
N THR A 538 6.22 11.71 -25.40
CA THR A 538 4.89 12.21 -25.80
C THR A 538 4.76 13.73 -25.77
N TYR A 539 5.53 14.39 -24.93
CA TYR A 539 5.52 15.84 -24.80
C TYR A 539 6.92 16.36 -24.47
N ASN A 540 7.25 17.53 -24.99
CA ASN A 540 8.49 18.26 -24.67
C ASN A 540 8.18 19.69 -24.29
N SER A 541 8.88 20.25 -23.29
CA SER A 541 8.63 21.60 -22.77
C SER A 541 8.83 22.73 -23.79
N LEU A 542 9.65 22.51 -24.81
CA LEU A 542 9.98 23.50 -25.84
C LEU A 542 9.15 23.37 -27.12
N ILE A 543 8.86 22.13 -27.54
CA ILE A 543 8.19 21.82 -28.81
C ILE A 543 6.69 21.57 -28.62
N GLY A 544 6.27 21.17 -27.41
CA GLY A 544 4.91 20.76 -27.14
C GLY A 544 4.68 19.27 -27.36
N LYS A 545 3.48 18.92 -27.85
CA LYS A 545 3.08 17.52 -28.08
C LYS A 545 3.91 16.89 -29.20
N LEU A 546 4.52 15.75 -28.92
CA LEU A 546 5.39 15.04 -29.87
C LEU A 546 4.64 13.96 -30.65
N TYR A 547 3.89 13.12 -29.96
CA TYR A 547 3.18 11.98 -30.57
C TYR A 547 1.81 11.77 -29.96
N ASP A 548 0.88 11.27 -30.80
CA ASP A 548 -0.42 10.78 -30.36
C ASP A 548 -0.36 9.28 -30.06
N ILE A 549 -0.99 8.90 -28.96
CA ILE A 549 -1.16 7.48 -28.60
C ILE A 549 -2.46 7.02 -29.28
N PRO A 550 -2.42 6.03 -30.19
CA PRO A 550 -3.62 5.51 -30.83
C PRO A 550 -4.61 4.91 -29.81
N ASP A 551 -5.92 5.01 -30.09
CA ASP A 551 -7.01 4.63 -29.17
C ASP A 551 -6.95 3.18 -28.65
N LYS A 552 -6.31 2.27 -29.40
CA LYS A 552 -6.10 0.87 -28.96
C LYS A 552 -5.06 0.69 -27.85
N PHE A 553 -4.30 1.72 -27.54
CA PHE A 553 -3.34 1.74 -26.46
C PHE A 553 -3.75 2.76 -25.40
N TYR A 554 -3.38 2.52 -24.17
CA TYR A 554 -3.59 3.48 -23.10
C TYR A 554 -2.30 3.74 -22.35
N CYS A 555 -2.14 5.00 -21.92
CA CYS A 555 -1.02 5.41 -21.10
C CYS A 555 -1.24 4.91 -19.68
N ILE A 556 -0.28 4.16 -19.14
CA ILE A 556 -0.30 3.70 -17.76
C ILE A 556 0.52 4.58 -16.82
N GLY A 557 1.33 5.49 -17.34
CA GLY A 557 2.07 6.46 -16.55
C GLY A 557 3.02 7.28 -17.39
N CYS A 558 3.54 8.34 -16.79
CA CYS A 558 4.49 9.24 -17.43
C CYS A 558 5.67 9.52 -16.50
N ALA A 559 6.83 9.73 -17.08
CA ALA A 559 8.04 10.18 -16.41
C ALA A 559 8.62 11.40 -17.13
N ASP A 560 8.91 12.46 -16.39
CA ASP A 560 9.61 13.62 -16.91
C ASP A 560 11.12 13.39 -16.84
N HIS A 561 11.83 13.71 -17.91
CA HIS A 561 13.27 13.60 -17.99
C HIS A 561 13.89 14.89 -18.56
N THR A 562 14.88 15.41 -17.85
CA THR A 562 15.62 16.59 -18.34
C THR A 562 16.57 16.17 -19.46
N ILE A 563 16.36 16.69 -20.65
CA ILE A 563 17.20 16.45 -21.80
C ILE A 563 18.39 17.41 -21.77
N ARG A 564 19.59 16.86 -21.60
CA ARG A 564 20.84 17.62 -21.61
C ARG A 564 21.52 17.48 -22.97
N LEU A 565 21.50 18.55 -23.75
CA LEU A 565 22.08 18.58 -25.08
C LEU A 565 23.47 19.22 -25.04
N GLY A 566 24.40 18.63 -25.80
CA GLY A 566 25.72 19.16 -26.01
C GLY A 566 26.05 19.28 -27.49
N LEU A 567 26.84 20.29 -27.85
CA LEU A 567 27.42 20.45 -29.19
C LEU A 567 28.72 19.65 -29.27
N PHE A 568 28.80 18.78 -30.24
CA PHE A 568 29.99 17.99 -30.57
C PHE A 568 30.55 18.35 -31.91
N GLY A 569 31.88 18.27 -32.10
CA GLY A 569 32.55 18.57 -33.35
C GLY A 569 33.68 17.60 -33.65
N ASN A 570 33.82 17.25 -34.94
CA ASN A 570 34.92 16.43 -35.45
C ASN A 570 36.04 17.33 -35.98
N LYS A 571 37.14 17.45 -35.21
CA LYS A 571 38.31 18.26 -35.52
C LYS A 571 38.01 19.73 -35.80
N CYS A 572 36.94 20.30 -35.28
CA CYS A 572 36.58 21.69 -35.49
C CYS A 572 35.86 22.31 -34.29
N LYS A 573 36.10 23.61 -34.06
CA LYS A 573 35.28 24.42 -33.13
C LYS A 573 34.12 25.13 -33.84
N LYS A 574 34.17 25.24 -35.16
CA LYS A 574 33.12 25.76 -36.05
C LYS A 574 33.13 24.94 -37.32
N GLY A 575 32.21 24.00 -37.44
CA GLY A 575 32.02 23.20 -38.65
C GLY A 575 31.24 23.99 -39.74
N LYS A 576 31.33 23.52 -40.98
CA LYS A 576 30.53 24.04 -42.09
C LYS A 576 29.16 23.35 -42.20
N LYS A 577 29.02 22.20 -41.61
CA LYS A 577 27.81 21.37 -41.66
C LYS A 577 27.51 20.72 -40.29
N ILE A 578 26.22 20.64 -39.96
CA ILE A 578 25.73 19.99 -38.74
C ILE A 578 24.73 18.89 -39.09
N TYR A 579 24.92 17.71 -38.49
CA TYR A 579 24.00 16.57 -38.58
C TYR A 579 23.10 16.53 -37.37
N LEU A 580 21.78 16.46 -37.57
CA LEU A 580 20.81 16.51 -36.49
C LEU A 580 19.65 15.56 -36.74
N GLN A 581 19.13 14.96 -35.69
CA GLN A 581 17.81 14.33 -35.71
C GLN A 581 16.74 15.43 -35.67
N GLU A 582 15.61 15.23 -36.36
CA GLU A 582 14.58 16.25 -36.55
C GLU A 582 14.08 16.90 -35.25
N MET A 583 13.88 16.11 -34.18
CA MET A 583 13.45 16.61 -32.89
C MET A 583 14.52 17.50 -32.24
N VAL A 584 15.77 17.04 -32.26
CA VAL A 584 16.90 17.79 -31.71
C VAL A 584 17.07 19.10 -32.47
N TYR A 585 16.83 19.11 -33.79
CA TYR A 585 16.84 20.34 -34.58
C TYR A 585 15.75 21.33 -34.09
N LYS A 586 14.52 20.86 -33.92
CA LYS A 586 13.41 21.69 -33.40
C LYS A 586 13.69 22.24 -32.00
N GLU A 587 14.31 21.48 -31.14
CA GLU A 587 14.70 21.90 -29.79
C GLU A 587 15.83 22.94 -29.81
N ALA A 588 16.80 22.78 -30.71
CA ALA A 588 18.02 23.56 -30.74
C ALA A 588 18.01 24.70 -31.76
N ILE A 589 16.91 24.97 -32.45
CA ILE A 589 16.84 25.92 -33.57
C ILE A 589 17.32 27.32 -33.17
N GLU A 590 16.88 27.84 -32.03
CA GLU A 590 17.30 29.16 -31.55
C GLU A 590 18.80 29.21 -31.22
N TYR A 591 19.35 28.15 -30.67
CA TYR A 591 20.78 28.05 -30.39
C TYR A 591 21.58 28.03 -31.67
N ILE A 592 21.15 27.25 -32.68
CA ILE A 592 21.80 27.12 -33.97
C ILE A 592 21.83 28.49 -34.67
N GLU A 593 20.69 29.18 -34.74
CA GLU A 593 20.59 30.49 -35.38
C GLU A 593 21.44 31.57 -34.69
N LYS A 594 21.40 31.62 -33.35
CA LYS A 594 22.10 32.63 -32.56
C LYS A 594 23.61 32.40 -32.45
N LYS A 595 24.05 31.14 -32.31
CA LYS A 595 25.44 30.80 -31.99
C LYS A 595 26.23 30.28 -33.19
N LEU A 596 25.61 29.51 -34.08
CA LEU A 596 26.27 28.88 -35.22
C LEU A 596 26.05 29.67 -36.53
N GLY A 597 24.98 30.46 -36.61
CA GLY A 597 24.64 31.28 -37.78
C GLY A 597 24.26 30.43 -39.00
N ASN A 598 24.66 30.88 -40.22
CA ASN A 598 24.37 30.15 -41.46
C ASN A 598 25.23 28.89 -41.59
N ILE A 599 24.83 27.82 -40.98
CA ILE A 599 25.43 26.49 -41.09
C ILE A 599 24.53 25.56 -41.91
N GLU A 600 25.12 24.71 -42.75
CA GLU A 600 24.37 23.71 -43.50
C GLU A 600 23.84 22.63 -42.53
N VAL A 601 22.51 22.42 -42.49
CA VAL A 601 21.85 21.42 -41.63
C VAL A 601 21.44 20.22 -42.46
N GLU A 602 21.84 19.02 -42.05
CA GLU A 602 21.34 17.75 -42.59
C GLU A 602 20.59 17.01 -41.54
N ILE A 603 19.30 16.68 -41.82
CA ILE A 603 18.45 15.89 -40.91
C ILE A 603 18.73 14.41 -41.12
N CYS A 604 18.89 13.71 -40.01
CA CYS A 604 19.11 12.26 -39.89
C CYS A 604 17.91 11.56 -39.25
N ASP A 605 17.76 10.27 -39.50
CA ASP A 605 16.62 9.47 -38.96
C ASP A 605 16.64 9.37 -37.44
N ASN A 606 17.83 9.30 -36.85
CA ASN A 606 18.00 9.26 -35.42
C ASN A 606 19.28 9.94 -34.93
N THR A 607 19.39 10.15 -33.62
CA THR A 607 20.55 10.86 -33.01
C THR A 607 21.85 10.09 -33.17
N GLU A 608 21.79 8.77 -33.20
CA GLU A 608 22.97 7.90 -33.37
C GLU A 608 23.54 8.03 -34.80
N GLU A 609 22.67 8.05 -35.81
CA GLU A 609 23.07 8.27 -37.20
C GLU A 609 23.74 9.64 -37.37
N ALA A 610 23.13 10.69 -36.77
CA ALA A 610 23.71 12.06 -36.82
C ALA A 610 25.11 12.08 -36.19
N PHE A 611 25.27 11.40 -35.06
CA PHE A 611 26.54 11.29 -34.36
C PHE A 611 27.59 10.50 -35.18
N LEU A 612 27.22 9.38 -35.79
CA LEU A 612 28.08 8.56 -36.61
C LEU A 612 28.50 9.28 -37.89
N LYS A 613 27.60 10.08 -38.51
CA LYS A 613 27.95 10.93 -39.66
C LYS A 613 28.96 11.98 -39.27
N CYS A 614 28.79 12.61 -38.11
CA CYS A 614 29.75 13.58 -37.59
C CYS A 614 31.14 12.92 -37.35
N VAL A 615 31.18 11.74 -36.76
CA VAL A 615 32.44 11.00 -36.53
C VAL A 615 33.17 10.69 -37.85
N LYS A 616 32.45 10.37 -38.92
CA LYS A 616 33.02 9.97 -40.24
C LYS A 616 33.47 11.17 -41.07
N ASN A 617 32.95 12.37 -40.85
CA ASN A 617 33.21 13.55 -41.68
C ASN A 617 33.92 14.63 -40.88
N GLU A 618 35.14 14.98 -41.28
CA GLU A 618 35.91 16.08 -40.66
C GLU A 618 35.23 17.43 -40.86
N ASN A 619 35.47 18.39 -39.94
CA ASN A 619 34.91 19.72 -39.93
C ASN A 619 33.38 19.78 -39.94
N THR A 620 32.74 18.79 -39.30
CA THR A 620 31.30 18.72 -39.10
C THR A 620 30.96 18.71 -37.60
N MET A 621 29.69 19.03 -37.30
CA MET A 621 29.19 19.09 -35.95
C MET A 621 27.91 18.26 -35.80
N THR A 622 27.54 17.98 -34.56
CA THR A 622 26.24 17.38 -34.20
C THR A 622 25.81 17.83 -32.80
N ILE A 623 24.51 17.79 -32.53
CA ILE A 623 23.95 17.98 -31.17
C ILE A 623 23.37 16.66 -30.73
N ALA A 624 23.78 16.23 -29.56
CA ALA A 624 23.35 14.96 -28.97
C ALA A 624 23.34 15.05 -27.43
N SER A 625 22.93 13.99 -26.76
CA SER A 625 23.04 13.92 -25.29
C SER A 625 24.46 14.13 -24.80
N VAL A 626 24.63 14.96 -23.76
CA VAL A 626 25.94 15.17 -23.11
C VAL A 626 26.54 13.89 -22.56
N ASN A 627 25.73 12.84 -22.36
CA ASN A 627 26.13 11.53 -21.88
C ASN A 627 26.77 10.64 -22.98
N ASN A 628 26.70 11.06 -24.25
CA ASN A 628 27.36 10.36 -25.37
C ASN A 628 28.87 10.54 -25.28
N LYS A 629 29.55 9.54 -24.75
CA LYS A 629 31.03 9.51 -24.66
C LYS A 629 31.61 8.88 -25.89
N CYS A 630 32.29 9.63 -26.69
CA CYS A 630 33.07 9.15 -27.83
C CYS A 630 34.45 9.83 -27.86
N ASN A 631 35.51 9.06 -27.96
CA ASN A 631 36.88 9.60 -28.04
C ASN A 631 37.24 10.10 -29.43
N LEU A 632 36.33 10.04 -30.40
CA LEU A 632 36.57 10.39 -31.82
C LEU A 632 36.14 11.79 -32.18
N ILE A 633 35.28 12.42 -31.39
CA ILE A 633 34.84 13.81 -31.55
C ILE A 633 34.82 14.53 -30.21
N ASP A 634 35.07 15.84 -30.26
CA ASP A 634 35.17 16.66 -29.08
C ASP A 634 33.81 17.24 -28.67
N LEU A 635 33.49 17.23 -27.37
CA LEU A 635 32.39 18.00 -26.82
C LEU A 635 32.82 19.46 -26.76
N ILE A 636 32.17 20.29 -27.57
CA ILE A 636 32.50 21.72 -27.71
C ILE A 636 31.81 22.56 -26.65
N GLU A 637 30.53 22.33 -26.42
CA GLU A 637 29.71 23.06 -25.45
C GLU A 637 28.70 22.11 -24.80
N MET A 638 28.53 22.21 -23.48
CA MET A 638 27.56 21.42 -22.69
C MET A 638 26.33 22.26 -22.38
N ASP A 639 25.20 21.58 -22.20
CA ASP A 639 23.95 22.17 -21.74
C ASP A 639 23.53 23.38 -22.55
N ILE A 640 23.56 23.21 -23.89
CA ILE A 640 23.33 24.30 -24.87
C ILE A 640 21.88 24.82 -24.85
N ILE A 641 20.99 24.15 -24.15
CA ILE A 641 19.57 24.51 -24.00
C ILE A 641 19.17 24.35 -22.55
N ASP A 642 18.62 25.43 -21.98
CA ASP A 642 18.09 25.42 -20.61
C ASP A 642 16.62 24.93 -20.59
N HIS A 643 16.22 24.28 -19.46
CA HIS A 643 14.84 23.87 -19.19
C HIS A 643 14.19 22.95 -20.24
N ASN A 644 15.01 22.14 -20.92
CA ASN A 644 14.52 21.14 -21.86
C ASN A 644 14.07 19.86 -21.13
N ILE A 645 12.76 19.68 -21.00
CA ILE A 645 12.16 18.55 -20.31
C ILE A 645 11.26 17.77 -21.28
N THR A 646 11.51 16.47 -21.41
CA THR A 646 10.65 15.58 -22.19
C THR A 646 9.87 14.66 -21.26
N THR A 647 8.56 14.60 -21.45
CA THR A 647 7.67 13.65 -20.78
C THR A 647 7.59 12.37 -21.60
N PHE A 648 7.95 11.26 -20.99
CA PHE A 648 7.85 9.91 -21.55
C PHE A 648 6.62 9.21 -20.99
N SER A 649 5.80 8.67 -21.86
CA SER A 649 4.61 7.91 -21.50
C SER A 649 4.87 6.41 -21.64
N LEU A 650 4.57 5.66 -20.58
CA LEU A 650 4.54 4.21 -20.60
C LEU A 650 3.13 3.77 -21.04
N ILE A 651 3.07 3.03 -22.14
CA ILE A 651 1.81 2.61 -22.76
C ILE A 651 1.65 1.10 -22.77
N LYS A 652 0.40 0.65 -22.84
CA LYS A 652 0.01 -0.76 -22.92
C LYS A 652 -1.14 -0.95 -23.90
N ASN A 653 -1.28 -2.16 -24.46
CA ASN A 653 -2.43 -2.54 -25.26
C ASN A 653 -3.69 -2.67 -24.38
N GLN A 654 -4.87 -2.30 -24.90
CA GLN A 654 -6.15 -2.38 -24.17
C GLN A 654 -6.69 -3.81 -24.03
N GLN A 655 -6.16 -4.79 -24.76
CA GLN A 655 -6.61 -6.18 -24.75
C GLN A 655 -5.85 -7.08 -23.78
#